data_c9c6fc9effe97e001c5eb7a4a9c9e948
#
_entry.id   c9c6fc9effe97e001c5eb7a4a9c9e948
#
_cell.length_a   1.000
_cell.length_b   1.000
_cell.length_c   1.000
_cell.angle_alpha   90.00
_cell.angle_beta   90.00
_cell.angle_gamma   90.00
#
_symmetry.space_group_name_H-M   'P 1'
#
loop_
_entity.id
_entity.type
_entity.pdbx_description
1 polymer ?
#
loop_
_entity_poly.entity_id
_entity_poly.type
_entity_poly.pdbx_seq_one_letter_code
_entity_poly.pdbx_strand_id
1 'polypeptide(L)'
;MSDEVRGWLSPKAVAAEAGVSQEFDLSQCVREPIHLLGGVQSYGALVAARLHDSVVDTVSRNTGEVLGRAAGELVGRPVTELIGAEQWALALESTEVAAGGPEPDAASSGAAAASPGAPVSGPGASRDSASRDSVSGASASRDSVSGASAPESGAASPGGAASSGVLSLSLERDGQARLFDVTVHRVAELLVLEFEPRAADGPFVFQNFYPRVRRALHRLQGAADVTECCAAAVREVQALTGYDRVVAYRFDGAEGPGQVIAEARTEGREPWLGLWFPASDIPPQARRLYARNWIRVIGDVDDATVGLLPGLREGTGEPLDLSGSVLRTVSGYHLEYLRNIGVASSMSVSLLHDGELWGLIACHGDEPRRLTPEVRAACEFFGIALSLQLAAVAGREQADELSGYRRALATLLARLTSQAPDALLSPGSGVVELLDADGALLLRGTETLTTGAPLPAGLPALLERLADAGPVGEVWSSDRVPEVLGLDPAEAEAQGLPAGLLVLPFSRDGDLLAWWRRERPAPREWAADPARPVRTGPGGERLTPRGSAAVYRATVRGRSEPWTPAQRIVAGELWREISGLLSRRMAELAARNTELARTNEDLDSFAHAAAHDLKEPLRGISNAAAFIVEDAGSVLDATSLRRLTTVRRLAERMDGLLDSLLHFSRLGQVGLERELLSLDEVVDDALLVAGDRLAEQGVRVVRPAALPRLRADRERLREVLENLFVNAAKYAADEGSGSGERRVWVEVASVVPPGEEDGRAVTAVVVRDNGIGIPPAQQEDVLQLFRRLHRREERGGGSGVGLAVVKRIVERHGGRLWLESPATAPDGGGVPGGGPGTAVWFTLGGEDAPADDD
;
A
#
# COMPACT_ATOMS: atom_id res chain seq x y z
N MET A 1 -9.85 2.82 5.82
CA MET A 1 -10.69 3.81 5.08
C MET A 1 -11.78 4.28 6.02
N SER A 2 -11.83 5.57 6.36
CA SER A 2 -12.91 6.14 7.14
C SER A 2 -14.23 6.06 6.35
N ASP A 3 -15.36 6.05 7.04
CA ASP A 3 -16.68 6.02 6.39
C ASP A 3 -16.91 7.22 5.45
N GLU A 4 -16.22 8.33 5.66
CA GLU A 4 -16.22 9.49 4.74
C GLU A 4 -15.57 9.17 3.40
N VAL A 5 -14.45 8.44 3.36
CA VAL A 5 -13.80 8.03 2.09
C VAL A 5 -14.62 6.94 1.39
N ARG A 6 -15.29 6.04 2.15
CA ARG A 6 -16.28 5.11 1.58
C ARG A 6 -17.49 5.83 1.02
N GLY A 7 -17.91 6.92 1.62
CA GLY A 7 -18.98 7.78 1.11
C GLY A 7 -18.61 8.47 -0.20
N TRP A 8 -17.35 8.83 -0.38
CA TRP A 8 -16.84 9.46 -1.61
C TRP A 8 -16.64 8.46 -2.76
N LEU A 9 -16.37 7.19 -2.44
CA LEU A 9 -16.20 6.11 -3.43
C LEU A 9 -17.53 5.42 -3.77
N SER A 10 -18.66 5.88 -3.22
CA SER A 10 -19.97 5.29 -3.48
C SER A 10 -20.50 5.71 -4.86
N PRO A 11 -20.99 4.77 -5.69
CA PRO A 11 -21.60 5.08 -6.99
C PRO A 11 -22.79 6.05 -6.93
N LYS A 12 -23.35 6.30 -5.76
CA LYS A 12 -24.45 7.25 -5.56
C LYS A 12 -24.06 8.72 -5.73
N ALA A 13 -22.79 9.07 -5.54
CA ALA A 13 -22.32 10.44 -5.74
C ALA A 13 -22.17 10.77 -7.25
N VAL A 14 -21.85 9.76 -8.06
CA VAL A 14 -21.63 9.94 -9.51
C VAL A 14 -22.94 10.13 -10.29
N ALA A 15 -24.06 9.62 -9.78
CA ALA A 15 -25.37 9.76 -10.45
C ALA A 15 -26.08 11.09 -10.20
N ALA A 16 -25.61 11.90 -9.26
CA ALA A 16 -26.34 13.10 -8.83
C ALA A 16 -25.91 14.40 -9.54
N GLU A 17 -24.76 14.43 -10.23
CA GLU A 17 -24.20 15.68 -10.78
C GLU A 17 -23.88 15.69 -12.28
N ALA A 18 -24.07 14.59 -13.01
CA ALA A 18 -24.14 14.70 -14.47
C ALA A 18 -25.41 15.48 -14.81
N GLY A 19 -25.28 16.78 -15.08
CA GLY A 19 -26.35 17.70 -15.38
C GLY A 19 -27.20 17.25 -16.57
N VAL A 20 -28.02 16.23 -16.35
CA VAL A 20 -29.10 15.80 -17.23
C VAL A 20 -30.25 16.74 -16.94
N SER A 21 -30.63 17.54 -17.91
CA SER A 21 -31.81 18.38 -17.87
C SER A 21 -32.98 17.59 -17.31
N GLN A 22 -33.77 18.21 -16.46
CA GLN A 22 -34.88 17.69 -15.65
C GLN A 22 -36.02 16.98 -16.43
N GLU A 23 -35.86 16.66 -17.69
CA GLU A 23 -36.94 16.14 -18.54
C GLU A 23 -36.89 14.61 -18.78
N PHE A 24 -35.88 13.88 -18.29
CA PHE A 24 -35.80 12.43 -18.51
C PHE A 24 -35.11 11.65 -17.42
N ASP A 25 -35.87 10.77 -16.78
CA ASP A 25 -35.40 9.86 -15.73
C ASP A 25 -35.05 8.46 -16.28
N LEU A 26 -33.80 8.25 -16.67
CA LEU A 26 -33.22 6.93 -16.99
C LEU A 26 -33.43 5.90 -15.85
N SER A 27 -33.71 6.38 -14.64
CA SER A 27 -33.96 5.54 -13.48
C SER A 27 -35.22 4.66 -13.62
N GLN A 28 -36.13 5.02 -14.52
CA GLN A 28 -37.35 4.20 -14.78
C GLN A 28 -36.99 2.94 -15.57
N CYS A 29 -36.12 3.04 -16.58
CA CYS A 29 -35.64 1.86 -17.32
C CYS A 29 -34.80 0.92 -16.42
N VAL A 30 -34.00 1.50 -15.50
CA VAL A 30 -33.19 0.73 -14.55
C VAL A 30 -34.05 0.02 -13.49
N ARG A 31 -35.25 0.54 -13.22
CA ARG A 31 -36.18 0.00 -12.21
C ARG A 31 -37.24 -0.96 -12.77
N GLU A 32 -37.35 -1.10 -14.09
CA GLU A 32 -38.31 -2.03 -14.69
C GLU A 32 -38.04 -3.46 -14.21
N PRO A 33 -38.99 -4.15 -13.57
CA PRO A 33 -38.83 -5.52 -13.10
C PRO A 33 -38.96 -6.49 -14.26
N ILE A 34 -37.96 -6.55 -15.15
CA ILE A 34 -38.00 -7.30 -16.43
C ILE A 34 -38.25 -8.81 -16.28
N HIS A 35 -38.18 -9.35 -15.07
CA HIS A 35 -38.52 -10.72 -14.74
C HIS A 35 -40.00 -10.91 -14.36
N LEU A 36 -40.74 -9.80 -14.14
CA LEU A 36 -42.16 -9.79 -13.75
C LEU A 36 -43.07 -9.22 -14.84
N LEU A 37 -42.63 -9.18 -16.09
CA LEU A 37 -43.42 -8.61 -17.21
C LEU A 37 -44.73 -9.37 -17.52
N GLY A 38 -44.97 -10.52 -16.90
CA GLY A 38 -46.24 -11.26 -16.96
C GLY A 38 -46.60 -11.79 -18.33
N GLY A 39 -45.63 -12.03 -19.22
CA GLY A 39 -45.86 -12.52 -20.57
C GLY A 39 -44.76 -13.42 -21.12
N VAL A 40 -45.10 -14.20 -22.14
CA VAL A 40 -44.20 -15.10 -22.84
C VAL A 40 -44.21 -14.84 -24.34
N GLN A 41 -43.23 -15.29 -25.07
CA GLN A 41 -43.14 -15.24 -26.53
C GLN A 41 -44.19 -16.23 -27.16
N SER A 42 -44.84 -15.86 -28.26
CA SER A 42 -46.02 -16.56 -28.81
C SER A 42 -45.72 -17.97 -29.35
N TYR A 43 -44.46 -18.26 -29.65
CA TYR A 43 -44.07 -19.53 -30.26
C TYR A 43 -44.11 -20.74 -29.33
N GLY A 44 -44.24 -20.52 -28.02
CA GLY A 44 -44.38 -21.55 -27.01
C GLY A 44 -45.54 -21.27 -26.06
N ALA A 45 -45.80 -22.22 -25.12
CA ALA A 45 -46.78 -22.06 -24.08
C ALA A 45 -46.17 -22.38 -22.72
N LEU A 46 -46.59 -21.66 -21.67
CA LEU A 46 -46.13 -21.82 -20.30
C LEU A 46 -47.25 -22.36 -19.42
N VAL A 47 -46.96 -23.39 -18.60
CA VAL A 47 -47.82 -23.92 -17.56
C VAL A 47 -47.04 -24.01 -16.28
N ALA A 48 -47.49 -23.33 -15.23
CA ALA A 48 -46.91 -23.39 -13.89
C ALA A 48 -47.87 -24.15 -12.97
N ALA A 49 -47.40 -25.22 -12.29
CA ALA A 49 -48.19 -26.02 -11.39
C ALA A 49 -47.53 -26.11 -10.02
N ARG A 50 -48.32 -26.23 -8.95
CA ARG A 50 -47.84 -26.36 -7.59
C ARG A 50 -47.18 -27.70 -7.36
N LEU A 51 -46.08 -27.72 -6.64
CA LEU A 51 -45.29 -28.95 -6.38
C LEU A 51 -46.06 -29.96 -5.49
N HIS A 52 -46.86 -29.49 -4.52
CA HIS A 52 -47.47 -30.32 -3.49
C HIS A 52 -48.73 -31.08 -3.94
N ASP A 53 -49.52 -30.52 -4.87
CA ASP A 53 -50.77 -31.06 -5.33
C ASP A 53 -50.91 -31.16 -6.86
N SER A 54 -49.87 -30.77 -7.58
CA SER A 54 -49.82 -30.74 -9.05
C SER A 54 -50.89 -29.87 -9.74
N VAL A 55 -51.59 -29.01 -9.00
CA VAL A 55 -52.60 -28.14 -9.56
C VAL A 55 -51.97 -26.96 -10.30
N VAL A 56 -52.49 -26.71 -11.48
CA VAL A 56 -52.05 -25.60 -12.34
C VAL A 56 -52.42 -24.27 -11.73
N ASP A 57 -51.44 -23.45 -11.45
CA ASP A 57 -51.56 -22.12 -10.83
C ASP A 57 -51.74 -21.01 -11.89
N THR A 58 -50.79 -21.03 -12.89
CA THR A 58 -50.68 -20.01 -13.92
C THR A 58 -50.39 -20.61 -15.28
N VAL A 59 -50.95 -20.11 -16.35
CA VAL A 59 -50.71 -20.55 -17.73
C VAL A 59 -50.62 -19.35 -18.68
N SER A 60 -49.94 -19.53 -19.82
CA SER A 60 -50.02 -18.57 -20.91
C SER A 60 -51.36 -18.66 -21.68
N ARG A 61 -51.89 -17.52 -22.14
CA ARG A 61 -53.20 -17.46 -22.77
C ARG A 61 -53.32 -18.24 -24.11
N ASN A 62 -52.21 -18.54 -24.75
CA ASN A 62 -52.12 -19.25 -26.02
C ASN A 62 -52.09 -20.78 -25.89
N THR A 63 -52.28 -21.33 -24.66
CA THR A 63 -52.33 -22.82 -24.49
C THR A 63 -53.33 -23.49 -25.38
N GLY A 64 -54.48 -22.86 -25.73
CA GLY A 64 -55.43 -23.37 -26.70
C GLY A 64 -54.84 -23.57 -28.09
N GLU A 65 -54.03 -22.60 -28.55
CA GLU A 65 -53.34 -22.66 -29.85
C GLU A 65 -52.18 -23.62 -29.86
N VAL A 66 -51.39 -23.67 -28.81
CA VAL A 66 -50.16 -24.46 -28.73
C VAL A 66 -50.42 -25.88 -28.27
N LEU A 67 -51.16 -26.05 -27.18
CA LEU A 67 -51.37 -27.33 -26.50
C LEU A 67 -52.72 -27.99 -26.83
N GLY A 68 -53.65 -27.25 -27.47
CA GLY A 68 -55.02 -27.72 -27.77
C GLY A 68 -55.96 -27.72 -26.57
N ARG A 69 -55.62 -27.04 -25.48
CA ARG A 69 -56.42 -26.90 -24.26
C ARG A 69 -56.54 -25.44 -23.93
N ALA A 70 -57.73 -24.91 -23.76
CA ALA A 70 -57.96 -23.52 -23.43
C ALA A 70 -57.38 -23.14 -22.05
N ALA A 71 -56.80 -21.95 -21.90
CA ALA A 71 -56.16 -21.51 -20.65
C ALA A 71 -57.11 -21.63 -19.43
N GLY A 72 -58.37 -21.25 -19.58
CA GLY A 72 -59.37 -21.32 -18.48
C GLY A 72 -59.80 -22.77 -18.12
N GLU A 73 -59.51 -23.75 -18.97
CA GLU A 73 -59.76 -25.19 -18.68
C GLU A 73 -58.61 -25.83 -17.89
N LEU A 74 -57.41 -25.24 -17.95
CA LEU A 74 -56.21 -25.76 -17.26
C LEU A 74 -56.02 -25.21 -15.86
N VAL A 75 -56.33 -23.93 -15.62
CA VAL A 75 -56.15 -23.31 -14.31
C VAL A 75 -57.03 -23.97 -13.28
N GLY A 76 -56.46 -24.33 -12.13
CA GLY A 76 -57.11 -25.05 -11.04
C GLY A 76 -57.33 -26.55 -11.26
N ARG A 77 -56.85 -27.11 -12.40
CA ARG A 77 -56.87 -28.56 -12.66
C ARG A 77 -55.47 -29.16 -12.40
N PRO A 78 -55.41 -30.48 -12.11
CA PRO A 78 -54.11 -31.16 -12.04
C PRO A 78 -53.40 -31.13 -13.38
N VAL A 79 -52.11 -30.74 -13.40
CA VAL A 79 -51.28 -30.75 -14.64
C VAL A 79 -51.13 -32.14 -15.21
N THR A 80 -51.32 -33.20 -14.41
CA THR A 80 -51.28 -34.61 -14.80
C THR A 80 -52.44 -34.95 -15.80
N GLU A 81 -53.53 -34.17 -15.86
CA GLU A 81 -54.55 -34.29 -16.90
C GLU A 81 -54.05 -33.84 -18.30
N LEU A 82 -53.02 -33.00 -18.35
CA LEU A 82 -52.39 -32.50 -19.57
C LEU A 82 -51.25 -33.40 -20.02
N ILE A 83 -50.33 -33.75 -19.09
CA ILE A 83 -49.06 -34.43 -19.46
C ILE A 83 -48.97 -35.87 -18.98
N GLY A 84 -49.91 -36.33 -18.14
CA GLY A 84 -49.86 -37.64 -17.49
C GLY A 84 -49.03 -37.66 -16.19
N ALA A 85 -49.32 -38.60 -15.31
CA ALA A 85 -48.66 -38.71 -14.00
C ALA A 85 -47.17 -39.10 -14.10
N GLU A 86 -46.83 -39.96 -15.05
CA GLU A 86 -45.45 -40.39 -15.28
C GLU A 86 -44.55 -39.25 -15.73
N GLN A 87 -45.06 -38.46 -16.67
CA GLN A 87 -44.31 -37.33 -17.21
C GLN A 87 -44.13 -36.20 -16.14
N TRP A 88 -45.12 -36.02 -15.28
CA TRP A 88 -45.03 -35.11 -14.15
C TRP A 88 -43.95 -35.57 -13.14
N ALA A 89 -43.88 -36.86 -12.85
CA ALA A 89 -42.80 -37.40 -12.00
C ALA A 89 -41.41 -37.18 -12.61
N LEU A 90 -41.25 -37.45 -13.92
CA LEU A 90 -40.00 -37.15 -14.62
C LEU A 90 -39.63 -35.68 -14.62
N ALA A 91 -40.63 -34.78 -14.69
CA ALA A 91 -40.40 -33.36 -14.63
C ALA A 91 -39.88 -32.93 -13.23
N LEU A 92 -40.44 -33.53 -12.17
CA LEU A 92 -39.94 -33.30 -10.80
C LEU A 92 -38.51 -33.81 -10.62
N GLU A 93 -38.23 -35.05 -11.02
CA GLU A 93 -36.90 -35.66 -10.95
C GLU A 93 -35.85 -34.84 -11.72
N SER A 94 -36.19 -34.32 -12.91
CA SER A 94 -35.26 -33.55 -13.72
C SER A 94 -34.77 -32.28 -13.04
N THR A 95 -35.54 -31.74 -12.09
CA THR A 95 -35.16 -30.55 -11.31
C THR A 95 -34.50 -30.87 -9.97
N GLU A 96 -34.63 -32.15 -9.45
CA GLU A 96 -33.95 -32.60 -8.23
C GLU A 96 -32.51 -33.01 -8.45
N VAL A 97 -32.23 -33.73 -9.55
CA VAL A 97 -30.86 -34.17 -9.93
C VAL A 97 -29.91 -32.98 -10.10
N ALA A 98 -30.46 -31.85 -10.52
CA ALA A 98 -29.65 -30.67 -10.73
C ALA A 98 -29.46 -29.80 -9.44
N ALA A 99 -30.26 -30.08 -8.37
CA ALA A 99 -30.08 -29.43 -7.04
C ALA A 99 -29.12 -30.22 -6.10
N GLY A 100 -28.78 -31.49 -6.48
CA GLY A 100 -27.97 -32.39 -5.65
C GLY A 100 -26.49 -32.43 -5.98
N GLY A 101 -25.81 -31.30 -6.05
CA GLY A 101 -24.36 -31.31 -5.85
C GLY A 101 -24.08 -31.48 -4.34
N PRO A 102 -23.08 -32.32 -3.93
CA PRO A 102 -22.82 -32.55 -2.52
C PRO A 102 -22.42 -31.23 -1.83
N GLU A 103 -23.14 -30.87 -0.77
CA GLU A 103 -22.64 -29.92 0.21
C GLU A 103 -21.26 -30.43 0.69
N PRO A 104 -20.23 -29.60 0.76
CA PRO A 104 -18.99 -30.00 1.39
C PRO A 104 -19.20 -30.11 2.89
N ASP A 105 -19.32 -31.35 3.39
CA ASP A 105 -19.27 -31.68 4.81
C ASP A 105 -18.06 -31.01 5.46
N ALA A 106 -18.31 -30.04 6.31
CA ALA A 106 -17.31 -29.48 7.21
C ALA A 106 -17.07 -30.45 8.36
N ALA A 107 -16.26 -31.50 8.18
CA ALA A 107 -15.48 -32.14 9.25
C ALA A 107 -14.64 -33.31 8.68
N SER A 108 -13.36 -33.09 8.49
CA SER A 108 -12.29 -33.91 9.10
C SER A 108 -10.94 -33.62 8.43
N SER A 109 -10.08 -33.13 9.25
CA SER A 109 -8.65 -32.97 9.04
C SER A 109 -7.95 -34.29 8.72
N GLY A 110 -7.02 -34.22 7.78
CA GLY A 110 -5.80 -35.05 7.84
C GLY A 110 -5.80 -36.30 6.99
N ALA A 111 -5.22 -36.26 5.82
CA ALA A 111 -4.36 -37.32 5.31
C ALA A 111 -3.48 -36.83 4.15
N ALA A 112 -2.21 -37.11 4.30
CA ALA A 112 -1.15 -36.78 3.37
C ALA A 112 -1.31 -37.42 2.00
N ALA A 113 -1.02 -36.66 0.95
CA ALA A 113 -0.89 -37.17 -0.41
C ALA A 113 0.47 -37.85 -0.57
N ALA A 114 0.44 -39.16 -0.85
CA ALA A 114 1.58 -39.93 -1.33
C ALA A 114 1.58 -39.98 -2.85
N SER A 115 2.66 -39.56 -3.46
CA SER A 115 2.96 -39.79 -4.89
C SER A 115 3.59 -41.18 -5.07
N PRO A 116 3.31 -41.88 -6.17
CA PRO A 116 4.00 -43.15 -6.48
C PRO A 116 5.25 -42.89 -7.34
N GLY A 117 6.39 -43.26 -6.85
CA GLY A 117 7.63 -43.41 -7.64
C GLY A 117 8.20 -44.77 -7.44
N ALA A 118 8.51 -45.52 -8.51
CA ALA A 118 9.12 -46.82 -8.53
C ALA A 118 10.65 -46.75 -8.71
N PRO A 119 11.37 -47.93 -8.78
CA PRO A 119 12.29 -48.31 -7.70
C PRO A 119 13.76 -48.36 -8.17
N VAL A 120 14.70 -48.70 -7.32
CA VAL A 120 15.77 -49.70 -7.49
C VAL A 120 16.89 -49.53 -6.44
N SER A 121 17.07 -50.67 -5.69
CA SER A 121 18.25 -51.28 -5.05
C SER A 121 19.17 -50.52 -4.06
N GLY A 122 19.26 -51.17 -2.88
CA GLY A 122 20.16 -50.96 -1.78
C GLY A 122 21.62 -51.49 -1.98
N PRO A 123 22.43 -51.91 -0.95
CA PRO A 123 22.16 -52.09 0.48
C PRO A 123 23.29 -51.52 1.40
N GLY A 124 23.05 -51.49 2.72
CA GLY A 124 24.18 -51.65 3.62
C GLY A 124 24.21 -50.89 4.91
N ALA A 125 23.89 -51.56 6.03
CA ALA A 125 24.57 -51.58 7.35
C ALA A 125 24.48 -50.37 8.30
N SER A 126 23.70 -50.50 9.32
CA SER A 126 23.98 -50.88 10.74
C SER A 126 24.21 -49.75 11.73
N ARG A 127 23.38 -49.83 12.81
CA ARG A 127 23.67 -49.60 14.27
C ARG A 127 23.96 -48.15 14.70
N ASP A 128 23.54 -47.65 15.82
CA ASP A 128 22.94 -48.10 17.07
C ASP A 128 22.46 -46.92 17.91
N SER A 129 21.43 -47.18 18.65
CA SER A 129 21.20 -46.86 20.09
C SER A 129 20.94 -45.44 20.62
N ALA A 130 19.76 -45.36 21.19
CA ALA A 130 19.42 -44.99 22.60
C ALA A 130 19.68 -43.52 23.01
N SER A 131 18.79 -42.84 23.60
CA SER A 131 17.97 -42.95 24.81
C SER A 131 17.16 -41.68 25.09
N ARG A 132 15.93 -41.81 25.51
CA ARG A 132 15.24 -41.26 26.68
C ARG A 132 15.80 -39.98 27.29
N ASP A 133 14.93 -38.95 27.44
CA ASP A 133 14.21 -38.73 28.68
C ASP A 133 13.15 -37.63 28.57
N SER A 134 12.07 -37.91 29.22
CA SER A 134 10.91 -37.18 29.67
C SER A 134 11.22 -35.93 30.49
N VAL A 135 10.31 -34.96 30.54
CA VAL A 135 9.65 -34.44 31.75
C VAL A 135 8.55 -33.41 31.39
N SER A 136 7.31 -33.70 31.76
CA SER A 136 6.23 -32.94 32.42
C SER A 136 6.20 -31.40 32.21
N GLY A 137 5.13 -30.79 31.77
CA GLY A 137 3.82 -30.72 32.42
C GLY A 137 3.61 -29.39 33.12
N ALA A 138 2.73 -28.54 32.60
CA ALA A 138 2.02 -27.56 33.43
C ALA A 138 0.75 -27.06 32.70
N SER A 139 -0.35 -27.37 33.33
CA SER A 139 -1.69 -26.85 33.10
C SER A 139 -1.85 -25.46 33.68
N ALA A 140 -2.58 -24.57 32.99
CA ALA A 140 -3.38 -23.49 33.60
C ALA A 140 -4.40 -22.94 32.60
N SER A 141 -5.57 -23.23 32.88
CA SER A 141 -6.79 -22.51 33.32
C SER A 141 -7.41 -21.63 32.26
N ARG A 142 -8.63 -22.07 31.94
CA ARG A 142 -9.72 -21.30 31.30
C ARG A 142 -10.10 -20.10 32.16
N ASP A 143 -10.28 -18.93 31.51
CA ASP A 143 -11.25 -17.96 31.99
C ASP A 143 -12.13 -17.49 30.83
N SER A 144 -13.39 -17.67 31.07
CA SER A 144 -14.53 -17.29 30.25
C SER A 144 -14.82 -15.81 30.43
N VAL A 145 -14.94 -15.06 29.31
CA VAL A 145 -15.66 -13.78 29.30
C VAL A 145 -16.71 -13.83 28.19
N SER A 146 -17.93 -13.66 28.67
CA SER A 146 -19.18 -13.62 27.94
C SER A 146 -19.35 -12.36 27.09
N GLY A 147 -19.97 -12.54 25.89
CA GLY A 147 -21.07 -11.75 25.42
C GLY A 147 -20.79 -10.39 24.79
N ALA A 148 -20.79 -10.34 23.46
CA ALA A 148 -21.39 -9.24 22.70
C ALA A 148 -21.91 -9.81 21.39
N SER A 149 -23.24 -9.81 21.26
CA SER A 149 -23.98 -10.17 20.05
C SER A 149 -23.71 -9.15 18.94
N ALA A 150 -23.19 -9.64 17.79
CA ALA A 150 -23.16 -8.91 16.54
C ALA A 150 -24.51 -9.07 15.81
N PRO A 151 -25.00 -8.06 15.07
CA PRO A 151 -26.23 -8.18 14.30
C PRO A 151 -25.98 -9.05 13.06
N GLU A 152 -26.84 -10.02 12.86
CA GLU A 152 -26.94 -10.82 11.64
C GLU A 152 -27.30 -9.92 10.46
N SER A 153 -26.33 -9.58 9.63
CA SER A 153 -26.59 -9.15 8.27
C SER A 153 -26.68 -10.39 7.40
N GLY A 154 -27.90 -10.81 7.11
CA GLY A 154 -28.19 -11.86 6.14
C GLY A 154 -27.73 -11.44 4.74
N ALA A 155 -26.49 -11.77 4.39
CA ALA A 155 -26.04 -11.83 3.01
C ALA A 155 -26.56 -13.15 2.45
N ALA A 156 -27.63 -13.05 1.65
CA ALA A 156 -28.09 -14.17 0.83
C ALA A 156 -26.94 -14.59 -0.09
N SER A 157 -26.51 -15.84 0.04
CA SER A 157 -25.61 -16.49 -0.91
C SER A 157 -26.12 -16.29 -2.34
N PRO A 158 -25.26 -16.04 -3.34
CA PRO A 158 -25.68 -15.94 -4.73
C PRO A 158 -26.33 -17.26 -5.13
N GLY A 159 -27.64 -17.21 -5.40
CA GLY A 159 -28.44 -18.38 -5.76
C GLY A 159 -27.81 -19.10 -6.93
N GLY A 160 -27.60 -20.41 -6.77
CA GLY A 160 -27.19 -21.31 -7.83
C GLY A 160 -28.07 -21.13 -9.06
N ALA A 161 -27.47 -21.30 -10.26
CA ALA A 161 -28.16 -21.33 -11.52
C ALA A 161 -29.40 -22.22 -11.41
N ALA A 162 -30.57 -21.70 -11.79
CA ALA A 162 -31.79 -22.50 -11.78
C ALA A 162 -31.57 -23.67 -12.72
N SER A 163 -31.49 -24.86 -12.16
CA SER A 163 -31.27 -26.08 -12.95
C SER A 163 -32.52 -26.35 -13.79
N SER A 164 -32.40 -26.19 -15.11
CA SER A 164 -33.48 -26.49 -16.02
C SER A 164 -33.29 -27.86 -16.66
N GLY A 165 -34.30 -28.71 -16.54
CA GLY A 165 -34.39 -29.97 -17.29
C GLY A 165 -35.08 -29.74 -18.65
N VAL A 166 -34.70 -30.52 -19.65
CA VAL A 166 -35.44 -30.57 -20.95
C VAL A 166 -36.02 -31.95 -21.15
N LEU A 167 -37.32 -32.00 -21.32
CA LEU A 167 -38.09 -33.22 -21.58
C LEU A 167 -38.68 -33.17 -22.99
N SER A 168 -38.79 -34.36 -23.64
CA SER A 168 -39.57 -34.49 -24.88
C SER A 168 -40.90 -35.10 -24.56
N LEU A 169 -41.99 -34.39 -24.81
CA LEU A 169 -43.35 -34.84 -24.56
C LEU A 169 -44.16 -34.94 -25.84
N SER A 170 -45.03 -35.94 -25.91
CA SER A 170 -46.04 -36.09 -27.00
C SER A 170 -47.40 -35.78 -26.43
N LEU A 171 -48.06 -34.77 -26.93
CA LEU A 171 -49.44 -34.44 -26.55
C LEU A 171 -50.37 -34.67 -27.74
N GLU A 172 -51.56 -35.24 -27.49
CA GLU A 172 -52.55 -35.46 -28.49
C GLU A 172 -53.37 -34.17 -28.74
N ARG A 173 -53.35 -33.68 -29.96
CA ARG A 173 -54.14 -32.55 -30.38
C ARG A 173 -54.90 -32.86 -31.66
N ASP A 174 -56.22 -32.66 -31.67
CA ASP A 174 -57.07 -32.92 -32.85
C ASP A 174 -56.92 -34.34 -33.43
N GLY A 175 -56.66 -35.34 -32.55
CA GLY A 175 -56.43 -36.74 -32.97
C GLY A 175 -55.05 -37.00 -33.56
N GLN A 176 -54.13 -36.03 -33.48
CA GLN A 176 -52.72 -36.18 -33.91
C GLN A 176 -51.77 -35.97 -32.74
N ALA A 177 -50.78 -36.86 -32.60
CA ALA A 177 -49.69 -36.68 -31.65
C ALA A 177 -48.75 -35.58 -32.13
N ARG A 178 -48.56 -34.56 -31.32
CA ARG A 178 -47.57 -33.50 -31.53
C ARG A 178 -46.46 -33.60 -30.50
N LEU A 179 -45.22 -33.49 -30.96
CA LEU A 179 -44.04 -33.50 -30.12
C LEU A 179 -43.72 -32.08 -29.64
N PHE A 180 -43.41 -32.01 -28.35
CA PHE A 180 -42.94 -30.79 -27.71
C PHE A 180 -41.60 -31.05 -27.01
N ASP A 181 -40.74 -30.03 -27.09
CA ASP A 181 -39.63 -29.88 -26.16
C ASP A 181 -40.10 -29.03 -24.97
N VAL A 182 -39.92 -29.55 -23.76
CA VAL A 182 -40.44 -28.90 -22.55
C VAL A 182 -39.28 -28.57 -21.63
N THR A 183 -39.00 -27.29 -21.46
CA THR A 183 -38.05 -26.78 -20.48
C THR A 183 -38.74 -26.72 -19.13
N VAL A 184 -38.12 -27.26 -18.10
CA VAL A 184 -38.68 -27.34 -16.73
C VAL A 184 -37.76 -26.69 -15.75
N HIS A 185 -38.32 -25.80 -14.89
CA HIS A 185 -37.57 -25.19 -13.80
C HIS A 185 -38.45 -24.89 -12.60
N ARG A 186 -37.84 -24.69 -11.42
CA ARG A 186 -38.56 -24.37 -10.17
C ARG A 186 -38.58 -22.87 -9.92
N VAL A 187 -39.75 -22.38 -9.46
CA VAL A 187 -39.95 -21.02 -8.96
C VAL A 187 -40.71 -21.10 -7.66
N ALA A 188 -40.04 -20.95 -6.53
CA ALA A 188 -40.62 -21.13 -5.20
C ALA A 188 -41.33 -22.50 -5.09
N GLU A 189 -42.64 -22.50 -4.79
CA GLU A 189 -43.49 -23.71 -4.67
C GLU A 189 -44.05 -24.21 -6.01
N LEU A 190 -43.65 -23.62 -7.14
CA LEU A 190 -44.15 -24.00 -8.47
C LEU A 190 -43.10 -24.70 -9.30
N LEU A 191 -43.57 -25.64 -10.14
CA LEU A 191 -42.83 -26.17 -11.28
C LEU A 191 -43.34 -25.48 -12.54
N VAL A 192 -42.46 -24.82 -13.25
CA VAL A 192 -42.78 -24.15 -14.53
C VAL A 192 -42.37 -25.03 -15.67
N LEU A 193 -43.31 -25.30 -16.57
CA LEU A 193 -43.12 -26.09 -17.80
C LEU A 193 -43.32 -25.17 -18.99
N GLU A 194 -42.33 -25.06 -19.84
CA GLU A 194 -42.35 -24.23 -21.06
C GLU A 194 -42.37 -25.17 -22.28
N PHE A 195 -43.45 -25.19 -22.98
CA PHE A 195 -43.73 -26.09 -24.12
C PHE A 195 -43.38 -25.39 -25.43
N GLU A 196 -42.45 -25.95 -26.16
CA GLU A 196 -42.06 -25.51 -27.52
C GLU A 196 -42.44 -26.59 -28.52
N PRO A 197 -43.30 -26.31 -29.52
CA PRO A 197 -43.61 -27.29 -30.55
C PRO A 197 -42.35 -27.65 -31.34
N ARG A 198 -42.06 -28.94 -31.43
CA ARG A 198 -40.95 -29.46 -32.24
C ARG A 198 -41.28 -29.32 -33.72
N ALA A 199 -40.41 -28.66 -34.47
CA ALA A 199 -40.53 -28.55 -35.92
C ALA A 199 -40.42 -29.93 -36.59
N ALA A 200 -41.18 -30.15 -37.68
CA ALA A 200 -41.19 -31.44 -38.41
C ALA A 200 -39.88 -31.73 -39.15
N ASP A 201 -38.94 -30.79 -39.17
CA ASP A 201 -37.66 -30.91 -39.88
C ASP A 201 -36.66 -31.75 -39.10
N GLY A 202 -36.78 -33.06 -39.19
CA GLY A 202 -35.82 -34.09 -38.91
C GLY A 202 -35.28 -34.20 -37.47
N PRO A 203 -34.94 -35.43 -37.01
CA PRO A 203 -34.38 -35.58 -35.66
C PRO A 203 -33.00 -34.92 -35.57
N PHE A 204 -32.74 -34.25 -34.47
CA PHE A 204 -31.40 -33.77 -34.10
C PHE A 204 -30.44 -34.98 -34.10
N VAL A 205 -29.43 -34.95 -35.00
CA VAL A 205 -28.46 -36.05 -35.11
C VAL A 205 -27.23 -35.66 -34.31
N PHE A 206 -27.14 -36.15 -33.08
CA PHE A 206 -25.99 -35.91 -32.19
C PHE A 206 -24.64 -36.23 -32.86
N GLN A 207 -24.63 -37.22 -33.76
CA GLN A 207 -23.43 -37.61 -34.51
C GLN A 207 -22.86 -36.51 -35.39
N ASN A 208 -23.67 -35.58 -35.88
CA ASN A 208 -23.22 -34.43 -36.68
C ASN A 208 -22.80 -33.25 -35.80
N PHE A 209 -23.32 -33.18 -34.60
CA PHE A 209 -23.11 -32.06 -33.69
C PHE A 209 -21.81 -32.17 -32.87
N TYR A 210 -21.57 -33.32 -32.23
CA TYR A 210 -20.41 -33.57 -31.39
C TYR A 210 -19.06 -33.28 -32.08
N PRO A 211 -18.78 -33.68 -33.33
CA PRO A 211 -17.53 -33.32 -34.01
C PRO A 211 -17.33 -31.82 -34.22
N ARG A 212 -18.44 -31.04 -34.37
CA ARG A 212 -18.36 -29.57 -34.50
C ARG A 212 -17.98 -28.94 -33.17
N VAL A 213 -18.66 -29.27 -32.09
CA VAL A 213 -18.34 -28.77 -30.75
C VAL A 213 -16.91 -29.12 -30.35
N ARG A 214 -16.48 -30.37 -30.58
CA ARG A 214 -15.11 -30.76 -30.27
C ARG A 214 -14.06 -29.97 -31.04
N ARG A 215 -14.29 -29.70 -32.31
CA ARG A 215 -13.38 -28.85 -33.11
C ARG A 215 -13.36 -27.39 -32.62
N ALA A 216 -14.51 -26.87 -32.25
CA ALA A 216 -14.63 -25.52 -31.68
C ALA A 216 -13.83 -25.42 -30.38
N LEU A 217 -13.98 -26.36 -29.46
CA LEU A 217 -13.21 -26.41 -28.21
C LEU A 217 -11.69 -26.52 -28.47
N HIS A 218 -11.27 -27.33 -29.44
CA HIS A 218 -9.85 -27.38 -29.79
C HIS A 218 -9.29 -26.05 -30.30
N ARG A 219 -10.10 -25.30 -31.07
CA ARG A 219 -9.67 -23.96 -31.51
C ARG A 219 -9.57 -22.95 -30.38
N LEU A 220 -10.50 -22.99 -29.41
CA LEU A 220 -10.43 -22.16 -28.20
C LEU A 220 -9.17 -22.46 -27.36
N GLN A 221 -8.83 -23.77 -27.21
CA GLN A 221 -7.67 -24.16 -26.45
C GLN A 221 -6.34 -23.71 -27.06
N GLY A 222 -6.32 -23.52 -28.39
CA GLY A 222 -5.13 -23.06 -29.13
C GLY A 222 -4.96 -21.54 -29.17
N ALA A 223 -5.91 -20.76 -28.65
CA ALA A 223 -5.85 -19.29 -28.66
C ALA A 223 -4.73 -18.77 -27.77
N ALA A 224 -3.94 -17.84 -28.28
CA ALA A 224 -2.82 -17.22 -27.59
C ALA A 224 -3.27 -16.18 -26.55
N ASP A 225 -4.31 -15.41 -26.87
CA ASP A 225 -4.85 -14.33 -26.05
C ASP A 225 -6.37 -14.33 -26.01
N VAL A 226 -6.93 -13.44 -25.16
CA VAL A 226 -8.38 -13.27 -24.98
C VAL A 226 -9.08 -12.85 -26.29
N THR A 227 -8.45 -12.01 -27.10
CA THR A 227 -9.03 -11.52 -28.36
C THR A 227 -9.13 -12.62 -29.39
N GLU A 228 -8.09 -13.44 -29.56
CA GLU A 228 -8.07 -14.60 -30.46
C GLU A 228 -9.09 -15.65 -30.01
N CYS A 229 -9.20 -15.89 -28.70
CA CYS A 229 -10.19 -16.80 -28.13
C CYS A 229 -11.61 -16.35 -28.47
N CYS A 230 -11.95 -15.07 -28.28
CA CYS A 230 -13.24 -14.50 -28.64
C CYS A 230 -13.48 -14.53 -30.16
N ALA A 231 -12.45 -14.25 -30.97
CA ALA A 231 -12.57 -14.32 -32.43
C ALA A 231 -12.85 -15.74 -32.95
N ALA A 232 -12.28 -16.76 -32.31
CA ALA A 232 -12.63 -18.16 -32.61
C ALA A 232 -14.07 -18.45 -32.19
N ALA A 233 -14.47 -18.00 -31.00
CA ALA A 233 -15.80 -18.24 -30.44
C ALA A 233 -16.93 -17.68 -31.32
N VAL A 234 -16.83 -16.43 -31.74
CA VAL A 234 -17.88 -15.79 -32.56
C VAL A 234 -18.06 -16.48 -33.91
N ARG A 235 -16.98 -16.97 -34.52
CA ARG A 235 -17.06 -17.76 -35.76
C ARG A 235 -17.77 -19.12 -35.58
N GLU A 236 -17.46 -19.81 -34.47
CA GLU A 236 -18.07 -21.10 -34.19
C GLU A 236 -19.55 -20.98 -33.84
N VAL A 237 -19.90 -19.95 -33.02
CA VAL A 237 -21.32 -19.69 -32.70
C VAL A 237 -22.09 -19.27 -33.95
N GLN A 238 -21.53 -18.46 -34.85
CA GLN A 238 -22.15 -18.14 -36.13
C GLN A 238 -22.40 -19.39 -36.98
N ALA A 239 -21.40 -20.25 -37.08
CA ALA A 239 -21.53 -21.53 -37.84
C ALA A 239 -22.54 -22.49 -37.22
N LEU A 240 -22.77 -22.46 -35.92
CA LEU A 240 -23.75 -23.29 -35.21
C LEU A 240 -25.18 -22.75 -35.37
N THR A 241 -25.34 -21.43 -35.27
CA THR A 241 -26.65 -20.78 -35.16
C THR A 241 -27.16 -20.20 -36.49
N GLY A 242 -26.23 -19.91 -37.39
CA GLY A 242 -26.55 -19.27 -38.68
C GLY A 242 -26.99 -17.83 -38.59
N TYR A 243 -26.77 -17.16 -37.47
CA TYR A 243 -27.03 -15.72 -37.34
C TYR A 243 -26.16 -14.88 -38.28
N ASP A 244 -26.71 -13.76 -38.75
CA ASP A 244 -26.04 -12.90 -39.71
C ASP A 244 -24.88 -12.11 -39.14
N ARG A 245 -24.94 -11.84 -37.84
CA ARG A 245 -23.84 -11.22 -37.07
C ARG A 245 -23.73 -11.86 -35.69
N VAL A 246 -22.51 -12.16 -35.30
CA VAL A 246 -22.17 -12.64 -33.95
C VAL A 246 -20.98 -11.82 -33.44
N VAL A 247 -21.12 -11.22 -32.29
CA VAL A 247 -20.11 -10.37 -31.68
C VAL A 247 -19.77 -10.87 -30.28
N ALA A 248 -18.50 -10.78 -29.91
CA ALA A 248 -18.09 -10.88 -28.51
C ALA A 248 -18.00 -9.46 -27.92
N TYR A 249 -18.75 -9.26 -26.87
CA TYR A 249 -18.97 -7.99 -26.21
C TYR A 249 -18.37 -8.06 -24.81
N ARG A 250 -17.39 -7.20 -24.46
CA ARG A 250 -16.73 -7.14 -23.17
C ARG A 250 -17.16 -5.91 -22.42
N PHE A 251 -17.56 -6.05 -21.16
CA PHE A 251 -17.88 -4.93 -20.27
C PHE A 251 -16.64 -4.26 -19.67
N ASP A 252 -16.67 -2.95 -19.54
CA ASP A 252 -15.66 -2.13 -18.82
C ASP A 252 -16.11 -2.00 -17.36
N GLY A 253 -15.96 -3.10 -16.60
CA GLY A 253 -16.44 -3.25 -15.23
C GLY A 253 -17.94 -3.62 -15.13
N ALA A 254 -18.41 -3.81 -13.89
CA ALA A 254 -19.76 -4.32 -13.60
C ALA A 254 -20.90 -3.42 -14.14
N GLU A 255 -20.72 -2.11 -14.14
CA GLU A 255 -21.72 -1.11 -14.54
C GLU A 255 -21.30 -0.27 -15.76
N GLY A 256 -20.10 -0.48 -16.28
CA GLY A 256 -19.51 0.30 -17.38
C GLY A 256 -20.08 -0.04 -18.75
N PRO A 257 -19.68 0.73 -19.77
CA PRO A 257 -20.02 0.45 -21.17
C PRO A 257 -19.38 -0.87 -21.65
N GLY A 258 -19.77 -1.31 -22.82
CA GLY A 258 -19.19 -2.50 -23.41
C GLY A 258 -18.55 -2.25 -24.76
N GLN A 259 -17.52 -3.03 -25.08
CA GLN A 259 -16.80 -2.97 -26.34
C GLN A 259 -16.96 -4.27 -27.13
N VAL A 260 -17.16 -4.16 -28.43
CA VAL A 260 -17.06 -5.31 -29.34
C VAL A 260 -15.60 -5.63 -29.60
N ILE A 261 -15.12 -6.75 -29.06
CA ILE A 261 -13.72 -7.18 -29.18
C ILE A 261 -13.48 -8.25 -30.23
N ALA A 262 -14.53 -8.91 -30.70
CA ALA A 262 -14.48 -9.84 -31.84
C ALA A 262 -15.83 -9.83 -32.59
N GLU A 263 -15.80 -10.07 -33.89
CA GLU A 263 -16.98 -10.10 -34.75
C GLU A 263 -16.85 -11.16 -35.83
N ALA A 264 -17.95 -11.90 -36.06
CA ALA A 264 -18.20 -12.68 -37.27
C ALA A 264 -19.48 -12.18 -37.91
N ARG A 265 -19.45 -11.86 -39.20
CA ARG A 265 -20.60 -11.29 -39.93
C ARG A 265 -20.68 -11.81 -41.36
N THR A 266 -21.89 -11.79 -41.94
CA THR A 266 -22.10 -12.02 -43.38
C THR A 266 -21.53 -10.89 -44.20
N GLU A 267 -21.15 -11.17 -45.46
CA GLU A 267 -20.60 -10.16 -46.35
C GLU A 267 -21.58 -9.00 -46.58
N GLY A 268 -21.05 -7.80 -46.78
CA GLY A 268 -21.83 -6.60 -47.05
C GLY A 268 -22.34 -5.81 -45.84
N ARG A 269 -22.12 -6.30 -44.61
CA ARG A 269 -22.52 -5.58 -43.38
C ARG A 269 -21.43 -4.64 -42.89
N GLU A 270 -21.83 -3.50 -42.30
CA GLU A 270 -20.90 -2.60 -41.63
C GLU A 270 -20.28 -3.27 -40.39
N PRO A 271 -18.96 -3.11 -40.14
CA PRO A 271 -18.27 -3.68 -38.98
C PRO A 271 -18.68 -2.99 -37.67
N TRP A 272 -18.85 -3.80 -36.61
CA TRP A 272 -19.01 -3.30 -35.25
C TRP A 272 -17.75 -3.53 -34.41
N LEU A 273 -16.77 -4.22 -34.92
CA LEU A 273 -15.51 -4.46 -34.24
C LEU A 273 -14.88 -3.16 -33.76
N GLY A 274 -14.57 -3.09 -32.49
CA GLY A 274 -13.98 -1.90 -31.85
C GLY A 274 -15.01 -0.88 -31.33
N LEU A 275 -16.28 -0.97 -31.73
CA LEU A 275 -17.32 -0.04 -31.26
C LEU A 275 -17.64 -0.24 -29.78
N TRP A 276 -17.88 0.88 -29.12
CA TRP A 276 -18.35 0.94 -27.75
C TRP A 276 -19.87 1.18 -27.72
N PHE A 277 -20.53 0.51 -26.81
CA PHE A 277 -21.95 0.65 -26.51
C PHE A 277 -22.15 1.22 -25.11
N PRO A 278 -23.01 2.21 -24.91
CA PRO A 278 -23.28 2.78 -23.60
C PRO A 278 -23.80 1.72 -22.59
N ALA A 279 -23.56 1.95 -21.32
CA ALA A 279 -24.03 1.06 -20.24
C ALA A 279 -25.57 0.95 -20.20
N SER A 280 -26.27 1.96 -20.68
CA SER A 280 -27.74 1.99 -20.79
C SER A 280 -28.33 0.93 -21.74
N ASP A 281 -27.55 0.46 -22.73
CA ASP A 281 -28.03 -0.53 -23.69
C ASP A 281 -28.23 -1.91 -23.04
N ILE A 282 -27.45 -2.21 -21.99
CA ILE A 282 -27.59 -3.40 -21.16
C ILE A 282 -27.56 -2.98 -19.67
N PRO A 283 -28.70 -2.57 -19.12
CA PRO A 283 -28.79 -2.01 -17.79
C PRO A 283 -28.55 -3.07 -16.68
N PRO A 284 -28.24 -2.66 -15.44
CA PRO A 284 -27.81 -3.55 -14.35
C PRO A 284 -28.78 -4.71 -14.05
N GLN A 285 -30.11 -4.49 -14.15
CA GLN A 285 -31.10 -5.54 -13.95
C GLN A 285 -31.01 -6.63 -15.02
N ALA A 286 -30.74 -6.26 -16.27
CA ALA A 286 -30.52 -7.21 -17.36
C ALA A 286 -29.21 -8.01 -17.14
N ARG A 287 -28.14 -7.32 -16.72
CA ARG A 287 -26.85 -7.99 -16.40
C ARG A 287 -27.00 -9.01 -15.28
N ARG A 288 -27.77 -8.72 -14.22
CA ARG A 288 -28.06 -9.71 -13.15
C ARG A 288 -28.79 -10.94 -13.69
N LEU A 289 -29.70 -10.80 -14.64
CA LEU A 289 -30.37 -11.94 -15.28
C LEU A 289 -29.44 -12.71 -16.22
N TYR A 290 -28.55 -12.03 -16.94
CA TYR A 290 -27.54 -12.68 -17.77
C TYR A 290 -26.51 -13.45 -16.93
N ALA A 291 -26.18 -12.99 -15.74
CA ALA A 291 -25.32 -13.71 -14.82
C ALA A 291 -25.95 -15.04 -14.29
N ARG A 292 -27.30 -15.08 -14.23
CA ARG A 292 -28.04 -16.28 -13.81
C ARG A 292 -28.35 -17.24 -14.96
N ASN A 293 -28.71 -16.67 -16.13
CA ASN A 293 -29.13 -17.42 -17.29
C ASN A 293 -28.08 -17.32 -18.40
N TRP A 294 -27.47 -18.44 -18.74
CA TRP A 294 -26.42 -18.49 -19.75
C TRP A 294 -26.88 -18.08 -21.14
N ILE A 295 -28.17 -18.31 -21.45
CA ILE A 295 -28.76 -18.00 -22.77
C ILE A 295 -30.01 -17.18 -22.63
N ARG A 296 -30.13 -16.19 -23.51
CA ARG A 296 -31.34 -15.45 -23.74
C ARG A 296 -31.67 -15.43 -25.24
N VAL A 297 -32.91 -15.83 -25.62
CA VAL A 297 -33.37 -15.86 -27.01
C VAL A 297 -34.54 -14.92 -27.20
N ILE A 298 -34.52 -14.20 -28.31
CA ILE A 298 -35.61 -13.41 -28.89
C ILE A 298 -35.83 -13.95 -30.31
N GLY A 299 -36.82 -14.82 -30.46
CA GLY A 299 -37.05 -15.52 -31.72
C GLY A 299 -37.54 -14.61 -32.82
N ASP A 300 -38.34 -13.61 -32.46
CA ASP A 300 -38.91 -12.59 -33.34
C ASP A 300 -39.11 -11.31 -32.56
N VAL A 301 -38.50 -10.23 -33.02
CA VAL A 301 -38.61 -8.89 -32.38
C VAL A 301 -40.03 -8.32 -32.49
N ASP A 302 -40.77 -8.76 -33.52
CA ASP A 302 -42.15 -8.33 -33.78
C ASP A 302 -43.18 -9.30 -33.22
N ASP A 303 -42.75 -10.32 -32.45
CA ASP A 303 -43.64 -11.29 -31.83
C ASP A 303 -44.61 -10.63 -30.83
N ALA A 304 -45.86 -11.06 -30.91
CA ALA A 304 -46.89 -10.62 -29.98
C ALA A 304 -46.67 -11.25 -28.58
N THR A 305 -46.45 -10.43 -27.58
CA THR A 305 -46.38 -10.93 -26.18
C THR A 305 -47.69 -11.58 -25.79
N VAL A 306 -47.59 -12.82 -25.29
CA VAL A 306 -48.75 -13.55 -24.77
C VAL A 306 -48.81 -13.41 -23.25
N GLY A 307 -49.89 -12.80 -22.75
CA GLY A 307 -50.07 -12.64 -21.30
C GLY A 307 -50.37 -13.96 -20.55
N LEU A 308 -50.12 -13.94 -19.27
CA LEU A 308 -50.43 -15.05 -18.36
C LEU A 308 -51.86 -14.96 -17.82
N LEU A 309 -52.41 -16.09 -17.38
CA LEU A 309 -53.72 -16.26 -16.73
C LEU A 309 -53.56 -17.18 -15.49
N PRO A 310 -53.94 -16.71 -14.26
CA PRO A 310 -54.21 -15.32 -13.91
C PRO A 310 -52.97 -14.42 -14.11
N GLY A 311 -53.16 -13.13 -14.31
CA GLY A 311 -52.02 -12.20 -14.43
C GLY A 311 -51.30 -11.93 -13.11
N LEU A 312 -52.05 -12.06 -11.98
CA LEU A 312 -51.53 -12.07 -10.62
C LEU A 312 -51.92 -13.39 -9.99
N ARG A 313 -51.03 -14.04 -9.30
CA ARG A 313 -51.22 -15.35 -8.65
C ARG A 313 -52.23 -15.27 -7.52
N GLU A 314 -53.13 -16.23 -7.44
CA GLU A 314 -54.07 -16.38 -6.32
C GLU A 314 -53.26 -16.73 -5.05
N GLY A 315 -53.40 -15.94 -4.00
CA GLY A 315 -52.73 -16.16 -2.71
C GLY A 315 -51.57 -15.21 -2.42
N THR A 316 -50.75 -14.84 -3.40
CA THR A 316 -49.67 -13.86 -3.22
C THR A 316 -50.03 -12.47 -3.75
N GLY A 317 -50.94 -12.39 -4.75
CA GLY A 317 -51.24 -11.13 -5.43
C GLY A 317 -50.10 -10.59 -6.30
N GLU A 318 -49.07 -11.36 -6.51
CA GLU A 318 -47.89 -10.98 -7.30
C GLU A 318 -47.86 -11.69 -8.66
N PRO A 319 -47.22 -11.10 -9.70
CA PRO A 319 -46.98 -11.79 -10.97
C PRO A 319 -46.06 -13.00 -10.77
N LEU A 320 -46.14 -13.99 -11.67
CA LEU A 320 -45.19 -15.10 -11.71
C LEU A 320 -43.78 -14.60 -12.05
N ASP A 321 -42.79 -14.97 -11.22
CA ASP A 321 -41.36 -14.72 -11.51
C ASP A 321 -40.90 -15.57 -12.68
N LEU A 322 -40.56 -14.92 -13.78
CA LEU A 322 -40.06 -15.52 -15.02
C LEU A 322 -38.53 -15.42 -15.16
N SER A 323 -37.81 -15.19 -14.06
CA SER A 323 -36.33 -15.08 -14.09
C SER A 323 -35.66 -16.26 -14.78
N GLY A 324 -36.12 -17.50 -14.53
CA GLY A 324 -35.59 -18.75 -15.15
C GLY A 324 -36.23 -19.12 -16.50
N SER A 325 -37.24 -18.36 -16.97
CA SER A 325 -38.02 -18.72 -18.16
C SER A 325 -37.30 -18.37 -19.47
N VAL A 326 -37.18 -19.32 -20.35
CA VAL A 326 -36.67 -19.19 -21.73
C VAL A 326 -37.66 -18.42 -22.60
N LEU A 327 -38.97 -18.69 -22.42
CA LEU A 327 -40.04 -18.05 -23.17
C LEU A 327 -40.38 -16.65 -22.69
N ARG A 328 -39.86 -16.22 -21.56
CA ARG A 328 -40.13 -14.87 -21.01
C ARG A 328 -40.12 -13.79 -22.07
N THR A 329 -41.11 -12.92 -22.11
CA THR A 329 -41.15 -11.74 -22.99
C THR A 329 -39.99 -10.78 -22.68
N VAL A 330 -39.77 -9.84 -23.56
CA VAL A 330 -38.69 -8.86 -23.49
C VAL A 330 -39.30 -7.49 -23.25
N SER A 331 -38.57 -6.63 -22.53
CA SER A 331 -38.95 -5.22 -22.36
C SER A 331 -39.20 -4.57 -23.74
N GLY A 332 -40.33 -3.82 -23.82
CA GLY A 332 -40.68 -3.09 -25.05
C GLY A 332 -39.57 -2.13 -25.49
N TYR A 333 -38.80 -1.56 -24.55
CA TYR A 333 -37.65 -0.72 -24.84
C TYR A 333 -36.54 -1.48 -25.58
N HIS A 334 -36.26 -2.71 -25.16
CA HIS A 334 -35.21 -3.51 -25.78
C HIS A 334 -35.64 -4.02 -27.17
N LEU A 335 -36.91 -4.36 -27.34
CA LEU A 335 -37.46 -4.71 -28.66
C LEU A 335 -37.38 -3.53 -29.62
N GLU A 336 -37.71 -2.33 -29.18
CA GLU A 336 -37.59 -1.10 -29.98
C GLU A 336 -36.12 -0.81 -30.33
N TYR A 337 -35.20 -0.99 -29.39
CA TYR A 337 -33.75 -0.89 -29.63
C TYR A 337 -33.31 -1.84 -30.76
N LEU A 338 -33.69 -3.12 -30.72
CA LEU A 338 -33.34 -4.10 -31.73
C LEU A 338 -33.92 -3.72 -33.12
N ARG A 339 -35.18 -3.25 -33.18
CA ARG A 339 -35.78 -2.72 -34.43
C ARG A 339 -34.98 -1.57 -34.98
N ASN A 340 -34.60 -0.64 -34.15
CA ASN A 340 -33.83 0.56 -34.55
C ASN A 340 -32.45 0.24 -35.13
N ILE A 341 -31.83 -0.87 -34.71
CA ILE A 341 -30.55 -1.33 -35.26
C ILE A 341 -30.74 -2.36 -36.40
N GLY A 342 -31.98 -2.61 -36.83
CA GLY A 342 -32.30 -3.50 -37.97
C GLY A 342 -32.18 -4.98 -37.65
N VAL A 343 -32.42 -5.39 -36.40
CA VAL A 343 -32.35 -6.77 -35.92
C VAL A 343 -33.75 -7.32 -35.75
N ALA A 344 -34.08 -8.44 -36.43
CA ALA A 344 -35.38 -9.12 -36.36
C ALA A 344 -35.34 -10.30 -35.34
N SER A 345 -34.19 -10.86 -35.04
CA SER A 345 -34.03 -11.92 -34.04
C SER A 345 -32.69 -11.82 -33.34
N SER A 346 -32.63 -12.17 -32.07
CA SER A 346 -31.41 -12.08 -31.25
C SER A 346 -31.26 -13.26 -30.31
N MET A 347 -30.01 -13.61 -30.05
CA MET A 347 -29.63 -14.52 -28.96
C MET A 347 -28.39 -13.95 -28.26
N SER A 348 -28.32 -14.04 -26.94
CA SER A 348 -27.11 -13.77 -26.19
C SER A 348 -26.67 -15.00 -25.40
N VAL A 349 -25.36 -15.23 -25.34
CA VAL A 349 -24.70 -16.22 -24.51
C VAL A 349 -23.83 -15.50 -23.51
N SER A 350 -24.02 -15.75 -22.23
CA SER A 350 -23.28 -15.11 -21.16
C SER A 350 -21.84 -15.64 -21.07
N LEU A 351 -20.92 -14.74 -20.78
CA LEU A 351 -19.52 -15.05 -20.48
C LEU A 351 -19.24 -14.62 -19.05
N LEU A 352 -18.94 -15.56 -18.18
CA LEU A 352 -18.70 -15.34 -16.76
C LEU A 352 -17.21 -15.47 -16.42
N HIS A 353 -16.76 -14.63 -15.50
CA HIS A 353 -15.43 -14.72 -14.88
C HIS A 353 -15.59 -14.51 -13.37
N ASP A 354 -15.13 -15.48 -12.57
CA ASP A 354 -15.29 -15.49 -11.11
C ASP A 354 -16.75 -15.29 -10.62
N GLY A 355 -17.71 -15.82 -11.38
CA GLY A 355 -19.14 -15.70 -11.06
C GLY A 355 -19.79 -14.38 -11.49
N GLU A 356 -19.01 -13.42 -12.00
CA GLU A 356 -19.45 -12.12 -12.47
C GLU A 356 -19.60 -12.12 -14.00
N LEU A 357 -20.53 -11.28 -14.50
CA LEU A 357 -20.73 -11.13 -15.95
C LEU A 357 -19.60 -10.33 -16.59
N TRP A 358 -18.66 -11.03 -17.22
CA TRP A 358 -17.53 -10.44 -17.93
C TRP A 358 -17.91 -9.86 -19.29
N GLY A 359 -18.82 -10.56 -20.00
CA GLY A 359 -19.22 -10.18 -21.36
C GLY A 359 -20.36 -11.03 -21.89
N LEU A 360 -20.67 -10.84 -23.17
CA LEU A 360 -21.69 -11.60 -23.90
C LEU A 360 -21.18 -11.98 -25.28
N ILE A 361 -21.60 -13.15 -25.79
CA ILE A 361 -21.69 -13.37 -27.24
C ILE A 361 -23.09 -12.94 -27.65
N ALA A 362 -23.22 -11.86 -28.41
CA ALA A 362 -24.48 -11.40 -28.93
C ALA A 362 -24.64 -11.77 -30.41
N CYS A 363 -25.73 -12.45 -30.72
CA CYS A 363 -26.08 -12.91 -32.05
C CYS A 363 -27.28 -12.10 -32.58
N HIS A 364 -27.23 -11.66 -33.81
CA HIS A 364 -28.27 -10.85 -34.47
C HIS A 364 -28.60 -11.41 -35.86
N GLY A 365 -29.90 -11.56 -36.11
CA GLY A 365 -30.45 -11.99 -37.38
C GLY A 365 -31.32 -10.90 -38.03
N ASP A 366 -31.31 -10.84 -39.35
CA ASP A 366 -32.14 -9.93 -40.15
C ASP A 366 -33.58 -10.44 -40.32
N GLU A 367 -33.75 -11.75 -40.05
CA GLU A 367 -35.03 -12.44 -40.16
C GLU A 367 -35.37 -13.09 -38.81
N PRO A 368 -36.67 -13.31 -38.49
CA PRO A 368 -37.06 -14.11 -37.35
C PRO A 368 -36.41 -15.49 -37.38
N ARG A 369 -35.83 -15.93 -36.23
CA ARG A 369 -35.08 -17.18 -36.13
C ARG A 369 -35.35 -17.87 -34.81
N ARG A 370 -35.88 -19.09 -34.92
CA ARG A 370 -36.09 -19.98 -33.78
C ARG A 370 -35.00 -21.06 -33.77
N LEU A 371 -34.30 -21.17 -32.68
CA LEU A 371 -33.29 -22.18 -32.47
C LEU A 371 -33.88 -23.31 -31.64
N THR A 372 -33.57 -24.55 -32.05
CA THR A 372 -34.01 -25.72 -31.29
C THR A 372 -33.31 -25.77 -29.90
N PRO A 373 -33.94 -26.38 -28.88
CA PRO A 373 -33.34 -26.51 -27.56
C PRO A 373 -31.93 -27.12 -27.57
N GLU A 374 -31.65 -28.05 -28.48
CA GLU A 374 -30.33 -28.66 -28.61
C GLU A 374 -29.26 -27.67 -29.08
N VAL A 375 -29.60 -26.80 -30.03
CA VAL A 375 -28.66 -25.77 -30.49
C VAL A 375 -28.42 -24.75 -29.38
N ARG A 376 -29.46 -24.38 -28.62
CA ARG A 376 -29.33 -23.49 -27.44
C ARG A 376 -28.45 -24.12 -26.37
N ALA A 377 -28.71 -25.37 -26.00
CA ALA A 377 -27.88 -26.13 -25.04
C ALA A 377 -26.44 -26.25 -25.48
N ALA A 378 -26.22 -26.37 -26.78
CA ALA A 378 -24.89 -26.39 -27.35
C ALA A 378 -24.17 -25.03 -27.21
N CYS A 379 -24.88 -23.92 -27.45
CA CYS A 379 -24.35 -22.58 -27.28
C CYS A 379 -24.09 -22.26 -25.78
N GLU A 380 -24.95 -22.77 -24.90
CA GLU A 380 -24.76 -22.68 -23.45
C GLU A 380 -23.49 -23.41 -23.02
N PHE A 381 -23.37 -24.69 -23.37
CA PHE A 381 -22.15 -25.45 -23.08
C PHE A 381 -20.90 -24.80 -23.63
N PHE A 382 -20.99 -24.25 -24.85
CA PHE A 382 -19.90 -23.51 -25.48
C PHE A 382 -19.57 -22.23 -24.73
N GLY A 383 -20.56 -21.49 -24.23
CA GLY A 383 -20.39 -20.30 -23.37
C GLY A 383 -19.67 -20.62 -22.05
N ILE A 384 -20.06 -21.73 -21.39
CA ILE A 384 -19.40 -22.24 -20.18
C ILE A 384 -17.94 -22.58 -20.49
N ALA A 385 -17.68 -23.35 -21.54
CA ALA A 385 -16.33 -23.73 -21.93
C ALA A 385 -15.45 -22.54 -22.30
N LEU A 386 -16.03 -21.57 -23.02
CA LEU A 386 -15.35 -20.32 -23.35
C LEU A 386 -15.03 -19.52 -22.10
N SER A 387 -15.95 -19.39 -21.15
CA SER A 387 -15.72 -18.69 -19.88
C SER A 387 -14.55 -19.29 -19.11
N LEU A 388 -14.48 -20.62 -19.01
CA LEU A 388 -13.35 -21.32 -18.39
C LEU A 388 -12.04 -21.08 -19.14
N GLN A 389 -12.09 -21.10 -20.48
CA GLN A 389 -10.89 -20.86 -21.30
C GLN A 389 -10.40 -19.41 -21.20
N LEU A 390 -11.32 -18.42 -21.18
CA LEU A 390 -11.00 -17.01 -20.97
C LEU A 390 -10.30 -16.82 -19.62
N ALA A 391 -10.84 -17.42 -18.55
CA ALA A 391 -10.20 -17.37 -17.23
C ALA A 391 -8.79 -17.98 -17.26
N ALA A 392 -8.59 -19.12 -17.95
CA ALA A 392 -7.29 -19.76 -18.08
C ALA A 392 -6.29 -18.94 -18.90
N VAL A 393 -6.73 -18.26 -19.97
CA VAL A 393 -5.88 -17.37 -20.79
C VAL A 393 -5.52 -16.13 -19.99
N ALA A 394 -6.50 -15.44 -19.43
CA ALA A 394 -6.27 -14.23 -18.61
C ALA A 394 -5.35 -14.53 -17.40
N GLY A 395 -5.53 -15.69 -16.75
CA GLY A 395 -4.67 -16.10 -15.65
C GLY A 395 -3.22 -16.35 -16.08
N ARG A 396 -2.98 -16.90 -17.29
CA ARG A 396 -1.62 -17.06 -17.84
C ARG A 396 -0.99 -15.70 -18.16
N GLU A 397 -1.71 -14.83 -18.86
CA GLU A 397 -1.24 -13.47 -19.16
C GLU A 397 -0.85 -12.70 -17.88
N GLN A 398 -1.70 -12.78 -16.86
CA GLN A 398 -1.44 -12.16 -15.56
C GLN A 398 -0.21 -12.76 -14.84
N ALA A 399 -0.04 -14.10 -14.91
CA ALA A 399 1.11 -14.77 -14.32
C ALA A 399 2.43 -14.41 -15.02
N ASP A 400 2.41 -14.35 -16.36
CA ASP A 400 3.58 -13.95 -17.16
C ASP A 400 3.94 -12.48 -16.92
N GLU A 401 2.95 -11.60 -16.87
CA GLU A 401 3.10 -10.20 -16.52
C GLU A 401 3.70 -10.03 -15.12
N LEU A 402 3.11 -10.68 -14.11
CA LEU A 402 3.61 -10.66 -12.73
C LEU A 402 5.05 -11.17 -12.62
N SER A 403 5.37 -12.22 -13.35
CA SER A 403 6.73 -12.77 -13.43
C SER A 403 7.71 -11.75 -14.03
N GLY A 404 7.27 -10.97 -15.02
CA GLY A 404 8.03 -9.86 -15.60
C GLY A 404 8.33 -8.77 -14.57
N TYR A 405 7.30 -8.27 -13.89
CA TYR A 405 7.45 -7.25 -12.86
C TYR A 405 8.27 -7.72 -11.66
N ARG A 406 8.15 -8.98 -11.22
CA ARG A 406 8.98 -9.53 -10.14
C ARG A 406 10.46 -9.59 -10.50
N ARG A 407 10.80 -9.87 -11.76
CA ARG A 407 12.19 -9.79 -12.23
C ARG A 407 12.71 -8.34 -12.21
N ALA A 408 11.90 -7.38 -12.62
CA ALA A 408 12.23 -5.96 -12.53
C ALA A 408 12.42 -5.53 -11.07
N LEU A 409 11.52 -5.95 -10.17
CA LEU A 409 11.62 -5.71 -8.72
C LEU A 409 12.92 -6.29 -8.14
N ALA A 410 13.26 -7.52 -8.45
CA ALA A 410 14.51 -8.14 -7.99
C ALA A 410 15.75 -7.36 -8.44
N THR A 411 15.73 -6.84 -9.68
CA THR A 411 16.81 -5.99 -10.22
C THR A 411 16.90 -4.66 -9.48
N LEU A 412 15.77 -4.03 -9.17
CA LEU A 412 15.70 -2.80 -8.38
C LEU A 412 16.26 -3.02 -6.96
N LEU A 413 15.80 -4.07 -6.27
CA LEU A 413 16.24 -4.40 -4.92
C LEU A 413 17.73 -4.73 -4.84
N ALA A 414 18.29 -5.40 -5.84
CA ALA A 414 19.73 -5.68 -5.91
C ALA A 414 20.57 -4.40 -5.97
N ARG A 415 20.06 -3.35 -6.60
CA ARG A 415 20.71 -2.02 -6.63
C ARG A 415 20.60 -1.31 -5.27
N LEU A 416 19.44 -1.40 -4.60
CA LEU A 416 19.18 -0.76 -3.32
C LEU A 416 19.99 -1.37 -2.17
N THR A 417 20.31 -2.67 -2.19
CA THR A 417 21.12 -3.32 -1.15
C THR A 417 22.55 -2.76 -1.07
N SER A 418 23.03 -2.14 -2.15
CA SER A 418 24.37 -1.53 -2.20
C SER A 418 24.39 -0.02 -1.93
N GLN A 419 23.22 0.64 -1.80
CA GLN A 419 23.06 2.08 -1.66
C GLN A 419 22.11 2.42 -0.50
N ALA A 420 22.05 3.72 -0.10
CA ALA A 420 21.09 4.19 0.89
C ALA A 420 19.64 4.06 0.37
N PRO A 421 18.62 3.91 1.24
CA PRO A 421 17.20 3.82 0.84
C PRO A 421 16.73 5.00 -0.02
N ASP A 422 17.30 6.18 0.16
CA ASP A 422 17.00 7.39 -0.61
C ASP A 422 17.36 7.22 -2.11
N ALA A 423 18.22 6.26 -2.43
CA ALA A 423 18.56 5.88 -3.81
C ALA A 423 17.35 5.31 -4.58
N LEU A 424 16.28 4.94 -3.91
CA LEU A 424 15.04 4.48 -4.55
C LEU A 424 14.49 5.51 -5.55
N LEU A 425 14.57 6.80 -5.21
CA LEU A 425 14.09 7.89 -6.06
C LEU A 425 15.18 8.60 -6.85
N SER A 426 16.40 8.10 -6.81
CA SER A 426 17.48 8.62 -7.66
C SER A 426 17.14 8.45 -9.14
N PRO A 427 17.52 9.38 -10.02
CA PRO A 427 17.34 9.24 -11.46
C PRO A 427 17.96 7.93 -11.96
N GLY A 428 17.15 7.13 -12.67
CA GLY A 428 17.58 5.83 -13.19
C GLY A 428 17.57 4.68 -12.18
N SER A 429 16.93 4.85 -11.01
CA SER A 429 16.74 3.76 -10.03
C SER A 429 15.94 2.59 -10.63
N GLY A 430 15.00 2.88 -11.52
CA GLY A 430 14.07 1.90 -12.12
C GLY A 430 12.72 1.81 -11.38
N VAL A 431 12.47 2.68 -10.37
CA VAL A 431 11.20 2.64 -9.62
C VAL A 431 10.00 3.10 -10.46
N VAL A 432 10.22 4.03 -11.38
CA VAL A 432 9.19 4.53 -12.32
C VAL A 432 8.89 3.46 -13.36
N GLU A 433 9.93 2.87 -13.92
CA GLU A 433 9.85 1.81 -14.94
C GLU A 433 9.27 0.52 -14.36
N LEU A 434 9.44 0.29 -13.05
CA LEU A 434 8.90 -0.90 -12.36
C LEU A 434 7.38 -1.05 -12.57
N LEU A 435 6.64 0.05 -12.59
CA LEU A 435 5.19 0.06 -12.72
C LEU A 435 4.70 0.74 -14.00
N ASP A 436 5.56 0.99 -14.98
CA ASP A 436 5.25 1.73 -16.22
C ASP A 436 4.55 3.06 -15.94
N ALA A 437 5.03 3.78 -14.91
CA ALA A 437 4.50 5.08 -14.51
C ALA A 437 5.18 6.23 -15.25
N ASP A 438 4.62 7.42 -15.20
CA ASP A 438 5.29 8.64 -15.69
C ASP A 438 6.23 9.22 -14.63
N GLY A 439 5.91 9.02 -13.34
CA GLY A 439 6.75 9.45 -12.24
C GLY A 439 6.40 8.78 -10.93
N ALA A 440 7.28 8.93 -9.95
CA ALA A 440 7.13 8.43 -8.59
C ALA A 440 7.54 9.48 -7.55
N LEU A 441 6.90 9.44 -6.39
CA LEU A 441 7.08 10.34 -5.27
C LEU A 441 7.15 9.55 -3.97
N LEU A 442 8.10 9.92 -3.11
CA LEU A 442 8.18 9.49 -1.72
C LEU A 442 7.89 10.72 -0.84
N LEU A 443 6.84 10.64 -0.04
CA LEU A 443 6.54 11.59 1.01
C LEU A 443 7.04 11.01 2.33
N ARG A 444 7.86 11.78 3.07
CA ARG A 444 8.42 11.37 4.35
C ARG A 444 8.40 12.55 5.32
N GLY A 445 7.45 12.57 6.22
CA GLY A 445 7.18 13.75 7.04
C GLY A 445 6.88 14.96 6.18
N THR A 446 7.75 15.98 6.23
CA THR A 446 7.67 17.20 5.39
C THR A 446 8.52 17.14 4.12
N GLU A 447 9.32 16.11 3.94
CA GLU A 447 10.23 15.97 2.81
C GLU A 447 9.53 15.24 1.66
N THR A 448 9.62 15.81 0.46
CA THR A 448 9.07 15.24 -0.76
C THR A 448 10.21 14.98 -1.75
N LEU A 449 10.46 13.70 -2.03
CA LEU A 449 11.41 13.27 -3.05
C LEU A 449 10.65 12.80 -4.29
N THR A 450 11.12 13.17 -5.49
CA THR A 450 10.44 12.80 -6.74
C THR A 450 11.42 12.33 -7.81
N THR A 451 10.95 11.45 -8.70
CA THR A 451 11.71 11.00 -9.88
C THR A 451 10.77 10.78 -11.07
N GLY A 452 11.31 10.86 -12.29
CA GLY A 452 10.56 10.73 -13.53
C GLY A 452 10.04 12.08 -14.06
N ALA A 453 8.79 12.12 -14.50
CA ALA A 453 8.15 13.32 -15.02
C ALA A 453 7.98 14.42 -13.94
N PRO A 454 7.83 15.70 -14.33
CA PRO A 454 7.56 16.78 -13.38
C PRO A 454 6.35 16.47 -12.48
N LEU A 455 6.48 16.76 -11.18
CA LEU A 455 5.44 16.55 -10.18
C LEU A 455 4.17 17.33 -10.54
N PRO A 456 2.99 16.69 -10.63
CA PRO A 456 1.72 17.38 -10.80
C PRO A 456 1.45 18.32 -9.62
N ALA A 457 1.14 19.58 -9.89
CA ALA A 457 1.06 20.63 -8.86
C ALA A 457 0.02 20.34 -7.76
N GLY A 458 -1.10 19.71 -8.10
CA GLY A 458 -2.16 19.35 -7.15
C GLY A 458 -1.93 18.02 -6.42
N LEU A 459 -0.92 17.24 -6.81
CA LEU A 459 -0.70 15.91 -6.24
C LEU A 459 -0.31 15.92 -4.75
N PRO A 460 0.58 16.81 -4.25
CA PRO A 460 0.92 16.82 -2.82
C PRO A 460 -0.30 17.02 -1.92
N ALA A 461 -1.14 18.01 -2.22
CA ALA A 461 -2.36 18.27 -1.44
C ALA A 461 -3.38 17.12 -1.50
N LEU A 462 -3.45 16.39 -2.62
CA LEU A 462 -4.26 15.18 -2.73
C LEU A 462 -3.69 14.05 -1.85
N LEU A 463 -2.38 13.86 -1.84
CA LEU A 463 -1.72 12.81 -1.07
C LEU A 463 -1.82 13.05 0.44
N GLU A 464 -1.71 14.27 0.93
CA GLU A 464 -1.94 14.62 2.33
C GLU A 464 -3.35 14.19 2.79
N ARG A 465 -4.36 14.40 1.95
CA ARG A 465 -5.74 13.95 2.24
C ARG A 465 -5.90 12.43 2.19
N LEU A 466 -5.13 11.73 1.37
CA LEU A 466 -5.16 10.27 1.23
C LEU A 466 -4.30 9.57 2.29
N ALA A 467 -3.27 10.22 2.81
CA ALA A 467 -2.38 9.65 3.82
C ALA A 467 -3.13 9.24 5.10
N ASP A 468 -4.12 10.04 5.52
CA ASP A 468 -4.94 9.75 6.70
C ASP A 468 -6.02 8.67 6.46
N ALA A 469 -6.25 8.27 5.22
CA ALA A 469 -7.42 7.51 4.81
C ALA A 469 -7.18 6.02 4.57
N GLY A 470 -5.95 5.55 4.48
CA GLY A 470 -5.62 4.18 4.08
C GLY A 470 -4.90 3.35 5.14
N PRO A 471 -5.14 2.04 5.24
CA PRO A 471 -4.34 1.15 6.07
C PRO A 471 -2.91 1.05 5.53
N VAL A 472 -1.95 1.03 6.47
CA VAL A 472 -0.52 0.88 6.14
C VAL A 472 -0.26 -0.42 5.39
N GLY A 473 0.44 -0.33 4.25
CA GLY A 473 0.81 -1.49 3.43
C GLY A 473 -0.25 -1.95 2.42
N GLU A 474 -1.43 -1.34 2.39
CA GLU A 474 -2.44 -1.59 1.34
C GLU A 474 -2.26 -0.63 0.17
N VAL A 475 -2.26 -1.20 -1.05
CA VAL A 475 -2.15 -0.42 -2.29
C VAL A 475 -3.51 0.11 -2.69
N TRP A 476 -3.65 1.42 -2.77
CA TRP A 476 -4.78 2.07 -3.42
C TRP A 476 -4.40 2.50 -4.85
N SER A 477 -5.29 2.35 -5.81
CA SER A 477 -5.04 2.80 -7.18
C SER A 477 -6.30 3.21 -7.91
N SER A 478 -6.17 4.20 -8.80
CA SER A 478 -7.20 4.61 -9.75
C SER A 478 -6.55 5.04 -11.07
N ASP A 479 -7.20 4.71 -12.19
CA ASP A 479 -6.87 5.18 -13.55
C ASP A 479 -7.75 6.37 -14.00
N ARG A 480 -8.64 6.83 -13.10
CA ARG A 480 -9.64 7.88 -13.33
C ARG A 480 -9.78 8.77 -12.09
N VAL A 481 -8.68 9.34 -11.66
CA VAL A 481 -8.64 10.20 -10.46
C VAL A 481 -9.65 11.35 -10.52
N PRO A 482 -9.84 12.07 -11.65
CA PRO A 482 -10.85 13.12 -11.73
C PRO A 482 -12.27 12.61 -11.43
N GLU A 483 -12.67 11.48 -12.01
CA GLU A 483 -14.00 10.85 -11.81
C GLU A 483 -14.20 10.46 -10.32
N VAL A 484 -13.16 9.87 -9.68
CA VAL A 484 -13.21 9.50 -8.25
C VAL A 484 -13.37 10.71 -7.34
N LEU A 485 -12.85 11.87 -7.77
CA LEU A 485 -12.96 13.13 -7.02
C LEU A 485 -14.23 13.93 -7.38
N GLY A 486 -15.04 13.45 -8.33
CA GLY A 486 -16.22 14.18 -8.83
C GLY A 486 -15.88 15.44 -9.61
N LEU A 487 -14.69 15.50 -10.22
CA LEU A 487 -14.20 16.64 -10.99
C LEU A 487 -14.35 16.41 -12.50
N ASP A 488 -14.64 17.49 -13.24
CA ASP A 488 -14.51 17.47 -14.69
C ASP A 488 -13.02 17.32 -15.07
N PRO A 489 -12.68 16.57 -16.16
CA PRO A 489 -11.30 16.41 -16.59
C PRO A 489 -10.53 17.73 -16.80
N ALA A 490 -11.19 18.78 -17.29
CA ALA A 490 -10.56 20.10 -17.46
C ALA A 490 -10.32 20.81 -16.12
N GLU A 491 -11.18 20.63 -15.14
CA GLU A 491 -11.00 21.14 -13.77
C GLU A 491 -9.84 20.43 -13.07
N ALA A 492 -9.76 19.12 -13.22
CA ALA A 492 -8.66 18.33 -12.67
C ALA A 492 -7.30 18.70 -13.30
N GLU A 493 -7.28 18.92 -14.64
CA GLU A 493 -6.10 19.42 -15.34
C GLU A 493 -5.70 20.81 -14.85
N ALA A 494 -6.66 21.71 -14.65
CA ALA A 494 -6.42 23.06 -14.12
C ALA A 494 -5.88 23.06 -12.69
N GLN A 495 -6.29 22.08 -11.87
CA GLN A 495 -5.77 21.85 -10.52
C GLN A 495 -4.43 21.10 -10.52
N GLY A 496 -3.91 20.69 -11.67
CA GLY A 496 -2.67 19.94 -11.81
C GLY A 496 -2.75 18.54 -11.20
N LEU A 497 -3.90 17.87 -11.30
CA LEU A 497 -4.08 16.51 -10.82
C LEU A 497 -3.69 15.49 -11.90
N PRO A 498 -3.10 14.33 -11.54
CA PRO A 498 -2.84 13.25 -12.48
C PRO A 498 -4.13 12.50 -12.83
N ALA A 499 -4.19 11.89 -14.01
CA ALA A 499 -5.32 11.06 -14.40
C ALA A 499 -5.29 9.68 -13.74
N GLY A 500 -4.09 9.12 -13.56
CA GLY A 500 -3.86 7.86 -12.85
C GLY A 500 -2.97 8.03 -11.63
N LEU A 501 -3.31 7.34 -10.55
CA LEU A 501 -2.57 7.38 -9.29
C LEU A 501 -2.57 6.00 -8.63
N LEU A 502 -1.39 5.58 -8.15
CA LEU A 502 -1.22 4.42 -7.27
C LEU A 502 -0.51 4.89 -6.01
N VAL A 503 -1.07 4.60 -4.84
CA VAL A 503 -0.56 5.05 -3.54
C VAL A 503 -0.37 3.86 -2.61
N LEU A 504 0.75 3.86 -1.92
CA LEU A 504 1.15 2.87 -0.94
C LEU A 504 1.57 3.57 0.36
N PRO A 505 0.68 3.70 1.36
CA PRO A 505 1.02 4.20 2.69
C PRO A 505 1.92 3.21 3.43
N PHE A 506 2.99 3.69 4.07
CA PHE A 506 3.92 2.81 4.79
C PHE A 506 4.22 3.21 6.22
N SER A 507 3.72 4.34 6.70
CA SER A 507 3.69 4.67 8.11
C SER A 507 2.32 5.24 8.52
N ARG A 508 2.07 5.29 9.83
CA ARG A 508 0.90 5.96 10.39
C ARG A 508 1.08 7.47 10.49
N ASP A 509 2.30 7.92 10.30
CA ASP A 509 2.68 9.34 10.37
C ASP A 509 2.56 10.03 9.00
N GLY A 510 1.88 9.39 8.04
CA GLY A 510 1.60 9.96 6.72
C GLY A 510 2.67 9.70 5.66
N ASP A 511 3.72 8.92 5.97
CA ASP A 511 4.71 8.57 4.94
C ASP A 511 4.11 7.64 3.90
N LEU A 512 4.34 7.92 2.62
CA LEU A 512 3.81 7.14 1.51
C LEU A 512 4.70 7.16 0.27
N LEU A 513 4.55 6.13 -0.56
CA LEU A 513 5.10 6.08 -1.92
C LEU A 513 3.96 6.16 -2.91
N ALA A 514 4.06 7.01 -3.91
CA ALA A 514 3.05 7.16 -4.93
C ALA A 514 3.65 7.15 -6.33
N TRP A 515 2.89 6.60 -7.27
CA TRP A 515 3.17 6.63 -8.70
C TRP A 515 2.03 7.31 -9.41
N TRP A 516 2.33 8.14 -10.41
CA TRP A 516 1.31 8.79 -11.19
C TRP A 516 1.47 8.52 -12.68
N ARG A 517 0.33 8.57 -13.38
CA ARG A 517 0.23 8.52 -14.84
C ARG A 517 -0.50 9.75 -15.35
N ARG A 518 -0.03 10.29 -16.44
CA ARG A 518 -0.68 11.39 -17.15
C ARG A 518 -1.92 10.91 -17.86
N GLU A 519 -2.78 11.83 -18.21
CA GLU A 519 -3.90 11.55 -19.08
C GLU A 519 -3.41 10.99 -20.41
N ARG A 520 -4.08 9.92 -20.86
CA ARG A 520 -3.94 9.41 -22.22
C ARG A 520 -5.28 9.51 -22.93
N PRO A 521 -5.56 10.62 -23.64
CA PRO A 521 -6.80 10.78 -24.38
C PRO A 521 -6.96 9.65 -25.40
N ALA A 522 -8.00 8.86 -25.25
CA ALA A 522 -8.28 7.75 -26.16
C ALA A 522 -9.50 8.09 -27.02
N PRO A 523 -9.38 8.13 -28.35
CA PRO A 523 -10.54 8.23 -29.22
C PRO A 523 -11.35 6.93 -29.10
N ARG A 524 -12.60 7.04 -28.69
CA ARG A 524 -13.56 5.91 -28.69
C ARG A 524 -14.60 6.14 -29.77
N GLU A 525 -14.83 5.11 -30.55
CA GLU A 525 -15.94 5.07 -31.52
C GLU A 525 -17.14 4.43 -30.85
N TRP A 526 -18.15 5.21 -30.61
CA TRP A 526 -19.38 4.79 -29.96
C TRP A 526 -20.45 4.43 -30.97
N ALA A 527 -21.13 3.38 -30.67
CA ALA A 527 -22.32 3.04 -31.43
C ALA A 527 -23.46 4.06 -31.28
N ALA A 528 -23.47 4.88 -30.22
CA ALA A 528 -24.37 6.02 -29.99
C ALA A 528 -23.67 7.08 -29.14
N ASP A 529 -24.19 8.32 -29.11
CA ASP A 529 -23.73 9.36 -28.19
C ASP A 529 -23.90 8.89 -26.73
N PRO A 530 -22.82 8.67 -25.95
CA PRO A 530 -22.93 8.19 -24.58
C PRO A 530 -23.62 9.18 -23.64
N ALA A 531 -23.63 10.48 -23.96
CA ALA A 531 -24.31 11.51 -23.19
C ALA A 531 -25.84 11.58 -23.51
N ARG A 532 -26.25 11.05 -24.67
CA ARG A 532 -27.64 11.04 -25.12
C ARG A 532 -27.99 9.70 -25.75
N PRO A 533 -27.98 8.61 -24.98
CA PRO A 533 -28.18 7.25 -25.51
C PRO A 533 -29.61 7.02 -25.97
N VAL A 534 -30.56 7.87 -25.58
CA VAL A 534 -32.00 7.73 -25.86
C VAL A 534 -32.52 9.03 -26.49
N ARG A 535 -33.48 8.94 -27.43
CA ARG A 535 -34.17 10.08 -28.05
C ARG A 535 -35.67 10.04 -27.74
N THR A 536 -36.26 11.19 -27.62
CA THR A 536 -37.72 11.32 -27.58
C THR A 536 -38.32 10.95 -28.95
N GLY A 537 -39.33 10.08 -28.97
CA GLY A 537 -40.01 9.69 -30.17
C GLY A 537 -40.78 10.86 -30.82
N PRO A 538 -41.26 10.71 -32.08
CA PRO A 538 -41.91 11.75 -32.85
C PRO A 538 -43.16 12.38 -32.18
N GLY A 539 -43.72 11.73 -31.18
CA GLY A 539 -44.88 12.20 -30.41
C GLY A 539 -44.56 12.79 -29.03
N GLY A 540 -43.30 12.91 -28.64
CA GLY A 540 -42.92 13.52 -27.37
C GLY A 540 -43.19 12.66 -26.10
N GLU A 541 -43.91 11.55 -26.22
CA GLU A 541 -44.37 10.72 -25.10
C GLU A 541 -43.60 9.41 -24.92
N ARG A 542 -42.76 9.00 -25.89
CA ARG A 542 -41.94 7.77 -25.83
C ARG A 542 -40.50 8.07 -26.09
N LEU A 543 -39.70 7.56 -25.21
CA LEU A 543 -38.25 7.52 -25.39
C LEU A 543 -37.91 6.37 -26.29
N THR A 544 -37.33 6.68 -27.44
CA THR A 544 -36.83 5.66 -28.36
C THR A 544 -35.32 5.48 -28.14
N PRO A 545 -34.86 4.24 -27.89
CA PRO A 545 -33.44 3.98 -28.02
C PRO A 545 -33.04 4.33 -29.44
N ARG A 546 -31.86 4.75 -29.62
CA ARG A 546 -31.11 5.07 -30.81
C ARG A 546 -31.79 4.70 -32.16
N GLY A 547 -32.02 5.67 -32.99
CA GLY A 547 -32.60 5.52 -34.34
C GLY A 547 -31.59 5.57 -35.52
N SER A 548 -30.28 5.43 -35.29
CA SER A 548 -29.26 5.58 -36.34
C SER A 548 -28.04 4.71 -36.06
N ALA A 549 -27.50 4.08 -37.08
CA ALA A 549 -26.23 3.37 -37.07
C ALA A 549 -24.98 4.28 -37.14
N ALA A 550 -25.18 5.63 -37.07
CA ALA A 550 -24.06 6.55 -37.13
C ALA A 550 -23.10 6.38 -35.93
N VAL A 551 -21.83 6.16 -36.26
CA VAL A 551 -20.75 6.08 -35.26
C VAL A 551 -20.51 7.47 -34.69
N TYR A 552 -20.56 7.57 -33.37
CA TYR A 552 -20.21 8.77 -32.62
C TYR A 552 -18.77 8.68 -32.14
N ARG A 553 -17.96 9.67 -32.47
CA ARG A 553 -16.57 9.74 -32.03
C ARG A 553 -16.43 10.70 -30.87
N ALA A 554 -16.01 10.22 -29.76
CA ALA A 554 -15.68 11.02 -28.60
C ALA A 554 -14.29 10.68 -28.09
N THR A 555 -13.56 11.70 -27.65
CA THR A 555 -12.29 11.50 -26.92
C THR A 555 -12.61 11.35 -25.47
N VAL A 556 -12.29 10.19 -24.89
CA VAL A 556 -12.38 9.98 -23.44
C VAL A 556 -11.21 10.71 -22.80
N ARG A 557 -11.52 11.66 -21.90
CA ARG A 557 -10.58 12.44 -21.14
C ARG A 557 -10.59 12.06 -19.66
N GLY A 558 -9.60 12.53 -18.90
CA GLY A 558 -9.49 12.30 -17.45
C GLY A 558 -9.08 10.88 -17.07
N ARG A 559 -8.60 10.06 -18.01
CA ARG A 559 -8.17 8.70 -17.76
C ARG A 559 -6.73 8.47 -18.17
N SER A 560 -6.05 7.64 -17.38
CA SER A 560 -4.73 7.09 -17.72
C SER A 560 -4.86 5.65 -18.23
N GLU A 561 -3.73 5.03 -18.53
CA GLU A 561 -3.66 3.59 -18.67
C GLU A 561 -3.99 2.91 -17.32
N PRO A 562 -4.83 1.87 -17.28
CA PRO A 562 -5.22 1.20 -16.04
C PRO A 562 -4.04 0.58 -15.31
N TRP A 563 -4.10 0.57 -13.97
CA TRP A 563 -3.15 -0.18 -13.15
C TRP A 563 -3.52 -1.66 -13.12
N THR A 564 -2.63 -2.52 -13.62
CA THR A 564 -2.91 -3.95 -13.67
C THR A 564 -2.87 -4.60 -12.28
N PRO A 565 -3.54 -5.75 -12.05
CA PRO A 565 -3.42 -6.49 -10.82
C PRO A 565 -1.97 -6.87 -10.48
N ALA A 566 -1.15 -7.20 -11.48
CA ALA A 566 0.26 -7.53 -11.33
C ALA A 566 1.07 -6.34 -10.80
N GLN A 567 0.84 -5.13 -11.31
CA GLN A 567 1.49 -3.91 -10.84
C GLN A 567 1.13 -3.61 -9.38
N ARG A 568 -0.13 -3.75 -8.99
CA ARG A 568 -0.58 -3.55 -7.59
C ARG A 568 0.08 -4.55 -6.63
N ILE A 569 0.17 -5.83 -7.03
CA ILE A 569 0.84 -6.86 -6.23
C ILE A 569 2.30 -6.52 -6.04
N VAL A 570 3.01 -6.16 -7.12
CA VAL A 570 4.44 -5.85 -7.08
C VAL A 570 4.74 -4.56 -6.29
N ALA A 571 3.86 -3.55 -6.34
CA ALA A 571 3.97 -2.38 -5.48
C ALA A 571 3.92 -2.77 -3.99
N GLY A 572 2.98 -3.65 -3.60
CA GLY A 572 2.91 -4.19 -2.24
C GLY A 572 4.10 -5.09 -1.86
N GLU A 573 4.66 -5.85 -2.82
CA GLU A 573 5.88 -6.65 -2.62
C GLU A 573 7.09 -5.75 -2.40
N LEU A 574 7.24 -4.67 -3.18
CA LEU A 574 8.29 -3.67 -3.02
C LEU A 574 8.32 -3.11 -1.59
N TRP A 575 7.16 -2.76 -1.05
CA TRP A 575 7.05 -2.27 0.31
C TRP A 575 7.54 -3.29 1.36
N ARG A 576 7.10 -4.54 1.25
CA ARG A 576 7.50 -5.60 2.19
C ARG A 576 9.00 -5.81 2.21
N GLU A 577 9.63 -5.79 1.04
CA GLU A 577 11.08 -5.94 0.91
C GLU A 577 11.83 -4.71 1.47
N ILE A 578 11.41 -3.49 1.15
CA ILE A 578 12.02 -2.27 1.69
C ILE A 578 11.89 -2.21 3.21
N SER A 579 10.70 -2.49 3.75
CA SER A 579 10.46 -2.52 5.20
C SER A 579 11.35 -3.55 5.90
N GLY A 580 11.52 -4.73 5.28
CA GLY A 580 12.42 -5.76 5.77
C GLY A 580 13.89 -5.33 5.75
N LEU A 581 14.33 -4.62 4.70
CA LEU A 581 15.69 -4.07 4.61
C LEU A 581 15.93 -3.00 5.67
N LEU A 582 15.01 -2.06 5.84
CA LEU A 582 15.10 -1.01 6.85
C LEU A 582 15.14 -1.58 8.26
N SER A 583 14.26 -2.55 8.57
CA SER A 583 14.23 -3.21 9.90
C SER A 583 15.53 -3.93 10.21
N ARG A 584 16.10 -4.65 9.25
CA ARG A 584 17.42 -5.29 9.40
C ARG A 584 18.53 -4.27 9.64
N ARG A 585 18.52 -3.16 8.90
CA ARG A 585 19.51 -2.09 9.05
C ARG A 585 19.43 -1.42 10.41
N MET A 586 18.22 -1.13 10.89
CA MET A 586 18.00 -0.56 12.22
C MET A 586 18.47 -1.52 13.32
N ALA A 587 18.17 -2.82 13.21
CA ALA A 587 18.63 -3.83 14.16
C ALA A 587 20.16 -3.93 14.18
N GLU A 588 20.82 -3.88 13.02
CA GLU A 588 22.29 -3.89 12.91
C GLU A 588 22.90 -2.65 13.57
N LEU A 589 22.34 -1.46 13.33
CA LEU A 589 22.79 -0.21 13.96
C LEU A 589 22.58 -0.24 15.48
N ALA A 590 21.44 -0.75 15.95
CA ALA A 590 21.17 -0.91 17.39
C ALA A 590 22.15 -1.87 18.05
N ALA A 591 22.46 -3.01 17.38
CA ALA A 591 23.46 -3.96 17.87
C ALA A 591 24.85 -3.34 17.97
N ARG A 592 25.27 -2.59 16.93
CA ARG A 592 26.56 -1.88 16.94
C ARG A 592 26.63 -0.80 18.03
N ASN A 593 25.55 -0.05 18.23
CA ASN A 593 25.50 0.94 19.30
C ASN A 593 25.63 0.29 20.69
N THR A 594 24.95 -0.85 20.88
CA THR A 594 25.05 -1.61 22.15
C THR A 594 26.46 -2.13 22.37
N GLU A 595 27.11 -2.64 21.32
CA GLU A 595 28.50 -3.11 21.38
C GLU A 595 29.48 -1.96 21.69
N LEU A 596 29.30 -0.81 21.05
CA LEU A 596 30.10 0.38 21.32
C LEU A 596 29.95 0.87 22.77
N ALA A 597 28.70 0.90 23.28
CA ALA A 597 28.43 1.28 24.68
C ALA A 597 29.12 0.34 25.65
N ARG A 598 29.02 -0.97 25.41
CA ARG A 598 29.70 -1.99 26.26
C ARG A 598 31.22 -1.87 26.22
N THR A 599 31.80 -1.69 25.05
CA THR A 599 33.25 -1.51 24.89
C THR A 599 33.75 -0.27 25.64
N ASN A 600 32.93 0.81 25.61
CA ASN A 600 33.23 2.02 26.36
C ASN A 600 33.17 1.81 27.88
N GLU A 601 32.17 1.08 28.40
CA GLU A 601 32.08 0.70 29.81
C GLU A 601 33.25 -0.18 30.25
N ASP A 602 33.67 -1.16 29.44
CA ASP A 602 34.78 -2.05 29.70
C ASP A 602 36.11 -1.26 29.79
N LEU A 603 36.30 -0.29 28.88
CA LEU A 603 37.47 0.58 28.87
C LEU A 603 37.54 1.46 30.12
N ASP A 604 36.44 2.01 30.58
CA ASP A 604 36.37 2.85 31.78
C ASP A 604 36.62 2.03 33.05
N SER A 605 36.02 0.84 33.12
CA SER A 605 36.28 -0.12 34.25
C SER A 605 37.73 -0.51 34.32
N PHE A 606 38.37 -0.78 33.17
CA PHE A 606 39.79 -1.10 33.09
C PHE A 606 40.66 0.08 33.56
N ALA A 607 40.37 1.32 33.11
CA ALA A 607 41.11 2.51 33.52
C ALA A 607 41.04 2.71 35.03
N HIS A 608 39.87 2.47 35.63
CA HIS A 608 39.63 2.62 37.06
C HIS A 608 40.40 1.60 37.89
N ALA A 609 40.30 0.32 37.51
CA ALA A 609 41.02 -0.75 38.17
C ALA A 609 42.55 -0.58 38.08
N ALA A 610 43.06 -0.28 36.85
CA ALA A 610 44.48 -0.08 36.64
C ALA A 610 45.04 1.10 37.44
N ALA A 611 44.32 2.19 37.56
CA ALA A 611 44.75 3.33 38.35
C ALA A 611 44.76 3.04 39.87
N HIS A 612 43.77 2.26 40.36
CA HIS A 612 43.73 1.82 41.73
C HIS A 612 44.94 0.96 42.07
N ASP A 613 45.20 -0.04 41.23
CA ASP A 613 46.28 -1.01 41.47
C ASP A 613 47.69 -0.40 41.34
N LEU A 614 47.81 0.72 40.63
CA LEU A 614 49.05 1.49 40.56
C LEU A 614 49.23 2.46 41.74
N LYS A 615 48.15 2.97 42.36
CA LYS A 615 48.22 3.88 43.51
C LYS A 615 48.75 3.18 44.76
N GLU A 616 48.33 1.96 45.02
CA GLU A 616 48.70 1.23 46.24
C GLU A 616 50.23 1.03 46.36
N PRO A 617 50.96 0.51 45.35
CA PRO A 617 52.42 0.37 45.42
C PRO A 617 53.15 1.72 45.47
N LEU A 618 52.62 2.79 44.79
CA LEU A 618 53.21 4.12 44.84
C LEU A 618 53.17 4.75 46.23
N ARG A 619 52.03 4.56 46.92
CA ARG A 619 51.88 4.97 48.32
C ARG A 619 52.81 4.21 49.21
N GLY A 620 53.02 2.90 48.98
CA GLY A 620 54.04 2.08 49.68
C GLY A 620 55.44 2.61 49.45
N ILE A 621 55.86 2.97 48.27
CA ILE A 621 57.15 3.54 47.93
C ILE A 621 57.35 4.89 48.62
N SER A 622 56.34 5.78 48.57
CA SER A 622 56.40 7.10 49.18
C SER A 622 56.57 7.03 50.71
N ASN A 623 55.74 6.16 51.34
CA ASN A 623 55.83 5.92 52.81
C ASN A 623 57.15 5.28 53.22
N ALA A 624 57.66 4.28 52.52
CA ALA A 624 58.93 3.70 52.76
C ALA A 624 60.11 4.72 52.71
N ALA A 625 60.07 5.55 51.62
CA ALA A 625 61.05 6.62 51.48
C ALA A 625 60.95 7.69 52.61
N ALA A 626 59.75 8.02 53.09
CA ALA A 626 59.49 8.94 54.18
C ALA A 626 60.01 8.36 55.48
N PHE A 627 59.71 7.10 55.82
CA PHE A 627 60.18 6.43 57.04
C PHE A 627 61.69 6.30 57.05
N ILE A 628 62.37 6.01 55.94
CA ILE A 628 63.81 5.96 55.88
C ILE A 628 64.40 7.37 56.16
N VAL A 629 63.80 8.44 55.67
CA VAL A 629 64.25 9.82 55.96
C VAL A 629 64.01 10.16 57.45
N GLU A 630 62.90 9.73 58.03
CA GLU A 630 62.54 10.00 59.40
C GLU A 630 63.47 9.23 60.34
N ASP A 631 63.66 7.93 60.16
CA ASP A 631 64.41 7.01 61.06
C ASP A 631 65.92 7.18 60.90
N ALA A 632 66.43 7.42 59.71
CA ALA A 632 67.86 7.41 59.42
C ALA A 632 68.41 8.75 58.88
N GLY A 633 67.61 9.77 58.82
CA GLY A 633 67.92 11.07 58.17
C GLY A 633 69.19 11.74 58.77
N SER A 634 69.50 11.55 60.10
CA SER A 634 70.67 12.07 60.76
C SER A 634 71.95 11.31 60.41
N VAL A 635 71.87 10.11 59.90
CA VAL A 635 73.03 9.22 59.64
C VAL A 635 73.28 9.16 58.13
N LEU A 636 72.34 9.49 57.28
CA LEU A 636 72.43 9.44 55.79
C LEU A 636 73.23 10.63 55.26
N ASP A 637 74.06 10.34 54.23
CA ASP A 637 74.82 11.42 53.58
C ASP A 637 73.85 12.31 52.73
N ALA A 638 74.29 13.51 52.44
CA ALA A 638 73.48 14.49 51.69
C ALA A 638 73.02 13.98 50.32
N THR A 639 73.72 13.04 49.68
CA THR A 639 73.38 12.44 48.42
C THR A 639 72.26 11.43 48.53
N SER A 640 72.27 10.59 49.55
CA SER A 640 71.23 9.61 49.86
C SER A 640 69.93 10.29 50.27
N LEU A 641 69.97 11.36 51.07
CA LEU A 641 68.83 12.18 51.44
C LEU A 641 68.16 12.82 50.17
N ARG A 642 69.00 13.38 49.27
CA ARG A 642 68.49 13.94 48.02
C ARG A 642 67.83 12.86 47.13
N ARG A 643 68.40 11.62 47.06
CA ARG A 643 67.85 10.50 46.32
C ARG A 643 66.49 10.06 46.90
N LEU A 644 66.39 9.95 48.22
CA LEU A 644 65.11 9.58 48.86
C LEU A 644 64.03 10.66 48.68
N THR A 645 64.38 11.94 48.80
CA THR A 645 63.50 13.04 48.51
C THR A 645 63.05 13.01 47.03
N THR A 646 63.96 12.62 46.13
CA THR A 646 63.58 12.44 44.69
C THR A 646 62.63 11.29 44.47
N VAL A 647 62.83 10.11 45.10
CA VAL A 647 61.96 8.94 45.04
C VAL A 647 60.56 9.34 45.55
N ARG A 648 60.46 9.95 46.74
CA ARG A 648 59.20 10.38 47.30
C ARG A 648 58.49 11.37 46.37
N ARG A 649 59.16 12.38 45.87
CA ARG A 649 58.64 13.35 44.93
C ARG A 649 58.16 12.72 43.59
N LEU A 650 58.81 11.64 43.10
CA LEU A 650 58.39 10.91 41.92
C LEU A 650 57.15 10.07 42.20
N ALA A 651 57.06 9.43 43.39
CA ALA A 651 55.88 8.64 43.78
C ALA A 651 54.64 9.56 43.94
N GLU A 652 54.81 10.69 44.69
CA GLU A 652 53.76 11.70 44.82
C GLU A 652 53.30 12.28 43.47
N ARG A 653 54.24 12.41 42.51
CA ARG A 653 53.91 12.85 41.16
C ARG A 653 53.10 11.81 40.38
N MET A 654 53.48 10.56 40.49
CA MET A 654 52.74 9.48 39.81
C MET A 654 51.34 9.34 40.37
N ASP A 655 51.17 9.48 41.69
CA ASP A 655 49.88 9.48 42.35
C ASP A 655 48.96 10.63 41.80
N GLY A 656 49.51 11.84 41.69
CA GLY A 656 48.80 13.00 41.14
C GLY A 656 48.46 12.86 39.65
N LEU A 657 49.28 12.16 38.86
CA LEU A 657 48.97 11.84 37.45
C LEU A 657 47.84 10.81 37.30
N LEU A 658 47.81 9.80 38.16
CA LEU A 658 46.75 8.82 38.21
C LEU A 658 45.42 9.43 38.64
N ASP A 659 45.44 10.34 39.64
CA ASP A 659 44.24 11.10 40.03
C ASP A 659 43.70 11.94 38.87
N SER A 660 44.57 12.59 38.15
CA SER A 660 44.21 13.41 37.00
C SER A 660 43.62 12.55 35.84
N LEU A 661 44.15 11.33 35.66
CA LEU A 661 43.62 10.40 34.63
C LEU A 661 42.26 9.89 35.02
N LEU A 662 42.06 9.47 36.27
CA LEU A 662 40.75 9.04 36.77
C LEU A 662 39.72 10.16 36.69
N HIS A 663 40.12 11.36 37.05
CA HIS A 663 39.25 12.54 36.95
C HIS A 663 38.84 12.79 35.51
N PHE A 664 39.76 12.72 34.53
CA PHE A 664 39.49 12.89 33.11
C PHE A 664 38.55 11.79 32.57
N SER A 665 38.73 10.53 32.99
CA SER A 665 37.84 9.42 32.64
C SER A 665 36.41 9.68 33.16
N ARG A 666 36.25 10.04 34.45
CA ARG A 666 34.95 10.35 35.05
C ARG A 666 34.22 11.50 34.42
N LEU A 667 34.93 12.52 33.94
CA LEU A 667 34.33 13.61 33.17
C LEU A 667 33.57 13.12 31.92
N GLY A 668 33.86 11.93 31.40
CA GLY A 668 33.13 11.28 30.31
C GLY A 668 31.75 10.77 30.69
N GLN A 669 31.46 10.43 31.93
CA GLN A 669 30.32 9.58 32.33
C GLN A 669 29.17 10.32 33.00
N VAL A 670 29.46 11.34 33.82
CA VAL A 670 28.41 12.02 34.59
C VAL A 670 27.57 12.92 33.69
N GLY A 671 26.24 12.79 33.72
CA GLY A 671 25.33 13.68 33.04
C GLY A 671 25.61 15.16 33.41
N LEU A 672 25.50 16.08 32.46
CA LEU A 672 25.63 17.51 32.74
C LEU A 672 24.29 18.07 33.25
N GLU A 673 24.29 18.73 34.40
CA GLU A 673 23.14 19.47 34.91
C GLU A 673 23.20 20.91 34.44
N ARG A 674 22.67 21.16 33.22
CA ARG A 674 22.75 22.51 32.62
C ARG A 674 21.65 23.40 33.16
N GLU A 675 22.02 24.47 33.80
CA GLU A 675 21.15 25.55 34.30
C GLU A 675 21.56 26.93 33.75
N LEU A 676 20.68 27.90 33.84
CA LEU A 676 20.97 29.28 33.41
C LEU A 676 21.72 30.01 34.52
N LEU A 677 23.03 30.17 34.35
CA LEU A 677 23.97 30.72 35.35
C LEU A 677 24.39 32.14 35.04
N SER A 678 24.66 32.94 36.07
CA SER A 678 25.43 34.17 35.95
C SER A 678 26.92 33.84 35.84
N LEU A 679 27.55 34.20 34.71
CA LEU A 679 28.98 33.92 34.53
C LEU A 679 29.82 34.72 35.54
N ASP A 680 29.36 35.89 36.01
CA ASP A 680 30.00 36.67 37.07
C ASP A 680 30.11 35.91 38.37
N GLU A 681 28.99 35.22 38.80
CA GLU A 681 29.00 34.39 40.00
C GLU A 681 29.95 33.19 39.88
N VAL A 682 29.98 32.53 38.71
CA VAL A 682 30.89 31.38 38.50
C VAL A 682 32.36 31.81 38.51
N VAL A 683 32.65 33.01 37.98
CA VAL A 683 34.01 33.62 38.08
C VAL A 683 34.36 33.90 39.52
N ASP A 684 33.43 34.43 40.34
CA ASP A 684 33.65 34.68 41.77
C ASP A 684 33.87 33.35 42.54
N ASP A 685 33.07 32.31 42.25
CA ASP A 685 33.28 30.95 42.82
C ASP A 685 34.68 30.39 42.46
N ALA A 686 35.10 30.55 41.20
CA ALA A 686 36.43 30.08 40.77
C ALA A 686 37.58 30.88 41.43
N LEU A 687 37.34 32.19 41.72
CA LEU A 687 38.32 33.03 42.44
C LEU A 687 38.44 32.66 43.94
N LEU A 688 37.38 32.14 44.55
CA LEU A 688 37.49 31.65 45.93
C LEU A 688 38.49 30.50 46.05
N VAL A 689 38.65 29.69 45.01
CA VAL A 689 39.55 28.51 44.97
C VAL A 689 40.95 28.90 44.46
N ALA A 690 41.05 29.70 43.40
CA ALA A 690 42.30 30.05 42.73
C ALA A 690 42.95 31.33 43.32
N GLY A 691 42.25 32.13 44.18
CA GLY A 691 42.61 33.47 44.58
C GLY A 691 43.93 33.57 45.33
N ASP A 692 44.19 32.65 46.26
CA ASP A 692 45.44 32.64 47.04
C ASP A 692 46.66 32.47 46.11
N ARG A 693 46.57 31.62 45.12
CA ARG A 693 47.65 31.38 44.13
C ARG A 693 47.83 32.55 43.19
N LEU A 694 46.74 33.21 42.80
CA LEU A 694 46.78 34.41 41.98
C LEU A 694 47.45 35.55 42.78
N ALA A 695 47.08 35.72 44.06
CA ALA A 695 47.66 36.71 44.95
C ALA A 695 49.15 36.50 45.21
N GLU A 696 49.58 35.25 45.48
CA GLU A 696 51.01 34.91 45.67
C GLU A 696 51.86 35.24 44.44
N GLN A 697 51.27 35.18 43.23
CA GLN A 697 51.98 35.53 41.97
C GLN A 697 51.72 36.96 41.52
N GLY A 698 51.01 37.78 42.30
CA GLY A 698 50.67 39.16 41.96
C GLY A 698 49.79 39.30 40.74
N VAL A 699 48.95 38.31 40.41
CA VAL A 699 48.09 38.32 39.26
C VAL A 699 46.71 38.79 39.65
N ARG A 700 46.16 39.77 38.90
CA ARG A 700 44.82 40.31 39.13
C ARG A 700 43.86 39.89 38.00
N VAL A 701 42.67 39.44 38.38
CA VAL A 701 41.60 39.13 37.44
C VAL A 701 40.76 40.38 37.19
N VAL A 702 40.48 40.67 35.93
CA VAL A 702 39.79 41.90 35.48
C VAL A 702 38.58 41.48 34.64
N ARG A 703 37.42 42.06 34.91
CA ARG A 703 36.20 41.96 34.12
C ARG A 703 35.89 43.33 33.53
N PRO A 704 36.11 43.55 32.23
CA PRO A 704 35.93 44.85 31.60
C PRO A 704 34.46 45.30 31.54
N ALA A 705 33.52 44.33 31.47
CA ALA A 705 32.09 44.54 31.46
C ALA A 705 31.38 43.48 32.30
N ALA A 706 30.10 43.70 32.64
CA ALA A 706 29.26 42.67 33.23
C ALA A 706 29.16 41.46 32.30
N LEU A 707 29.30 40.26 32.84
CA LEU A 707 29.27 39.03 32.08
C LEU A 707 27.84 38.52 31.94
N PRO A 708 27.46 37.94 30.78
CA PRO A 708 26.11 37.49 30.55
C PRO A 708 25.77 36.22 31.33
N ARG A 709 24.49 35.84 31.29
CA ARG A 709 24.03 34.58 31.76
C ARG A 709 24.24 33.52 30.67
N LEU A 710 24.72 32.32 31.05
CA LEU A 710 25.01 31.21 30.15
C LEU A 710 24.32 29.94 30.65
N ARG A 711 23.95 29.06 29.73
CA ARG A 711 23.38 27.74 30.04
C ARG A 711 24.50 26.69 30.15
N ALA A 712 24.89 26.35 31.38
CA ALA A 712 25.99 25.43 31.63
C ALA A 712 25.78 24.62 32.93
N ASP A 713 26.64 23.64 33.15
CA ASP A 713 26.79 22.97 34.44
C ASP A 713 27.72 23.83 35.32
N ARG A 714 27.23 24.29 36.48
CA ARG A 714 27.94 25.24 37.40
C ARG A 714 29.27 24.70 37.83
N GLU A 715 29.31 23.44 38.27
CA GLU A 715 30.55 22.82 38.80
C GLU A 715 31.59 22.68 37.67
N ARG A 716 31.16 22.25 36.49
CA ARG A 716 32.05 22.06 35.34
C ARG A 716 32.57 23.38 34.78
N LEU A 717 31.73 24.40 34.70
CA LEU A 717 32.16 25.71 34.23
C LEU A 717 33.13 26.38 35.26
N ARG A 718 32.85 26.21 36.53
CA ARG A 718 33.80 26.62 37.62
C ARG A 718 35.14 25.95 37.44
N GLU A 719 35.18 24.64 37.24
CA GLU A 719 36.39 23.85 37.00
C GLU A 719 37.18 24.31 35.75
N VAL A 720 36.49 24.68 34.68
CA VAL A 720 37.11 25.30 33.49
C VAL A 720 37.85 26.60 33.88
N LEU A 721 37.17 27.51 34.57
CA LEU A 721 37.74 28.78 34.97
C LEU A 721 38.90 28.61 35.97
N GLU A 722 38.78 27.72 36.96
CA GLU A 722 39.86 27.40 37.93
C GLU A 722 41.14 26.92 37.19
N ASN A 723 40.99 25.99 36.24
CA ASN A 723 42.12 25.49 35.44
C ASN A 723 42.79 26.65 34.64
N LEU A 724 42.01 27.52 34.07
CA LEU A 724 42.51 28.65 33.29
C LEU A 724 43.22 29.70 34.20
N PHE A 725 42.66 30.03 35.37
CA PHE A 725 43.24 30.97 36.33
C PHE A 725 44.56 30.43 36.97
N VAL A 726 44.56 29.14 37.30
CA VAL A 726 45.78 28.48 37.82
C VAL A 726 46.87 28.48 36.73
N ASN A 727 46.53 28.26 35.48
CA ASN A 727 47.51 28.33 34.39
C ASN A 727 48.02 29.76 34.18
N ALA A 728 47.16 30.76 34.20
CA ALA A 728 47.58 32.14 34.11
C ALA A 728 48.51 32.61 35.26
N ALA A 729 48.23 32.18 36.49
CA ALA A 729 49.13 32.44 37.65
C ALA A 729 50.52 31.80 37.45
N LYS A 730 50.52 30.60 36.97
CA LYS A 730 51.70 29.77 36.81
C LYS A 730 52.64 30.22 35.70
N TYR A 731 52.07 30.72 34.58
CA TYR A 731 52.78 31.10 33.37
C TYR A 731 52.87 32.62 33.20
N ALA A 732 52.69 33.38 34.31
CA ALA A 732 52.89 34.79 34.32
C ALA A 732 54.31 35.17 33.93
N ALA A 733 54.53 36.31 33.25
CA ALA A 733 55.82 36.77 32.82
C ALA A 733 56.72 37.15 34.02
N ASP A 734 58.07 36.98 33.90
CA ASP A 734 59.02 37.28 34.98
C ASP A 734 59.07 38.77 35.29
N GLU A 735 59.36 39.14 36.57
CA GLU A 735 59.59 40.49 37.00
C GLU A 735 60.85 41.05 36.34
N GLY A 736 60.76 41.74 35.26
CA GLY A 736 61.91 42.27 34.55
C GLY A 736 61.74 42.45 33.03
N SER A 737 60.73 41.91 32.46
CA SER A 737 60.48 42.01 31.00
C SER A 737 59.50 43.12 30.60
N GLY A 738 59.20 44.13 31.50
CA GLY A 738 58.32 45.23 31.25
C GLY A 738 57.53 45.63 32.52
N SER A 739 57.40 46.91 32.88
CA SER A 739 56.75 47.43 34.09
C SER A 739 55.23 47.32 34.08
N GLY A 740 54.65 46.20 33.65
CA GLY A 740 53.20 45.96 33.58
C GLY A 740 52.67 45.10 34.71
N GLU A 741 51.52 45.43 35.28
CA GLU A 741 50.80 44.61 36.26
C GLU A 741 50.35 43.27 35.57
N ARG A 742 50.55 42.14 36.27
CA ARG A 742 50.11 40.78 35.79
C ARG A 742 48.61 40.71 35.87
N ARG A 743 47.93 40.45 34.74
CA ARG A 743 46.45 40.46 34.64
C ARG A 743 45.91 39.27 33.87
N VAL A 744 44.70 38.88 34.23
CA VAL A 744 43.86 37.97 33.52
C VAL A 744 42.54 38.69 33.24
N TRP A 745 42.10 38.67 32.00
CA TRP A 745 40.81 39.23 31.58
C TRP A 745 39.82 38.10 31.29
N VAL A 746 38.61 38.24 31.78
CA VAL A 746 37.46 37.35 31.45
C VAL A 746 36.44 38.19 30.70
N GLU A 747 36.15 37.84 29.47
CA GLU A 747 35.30 38.59 28.56
C GLU A 747 34.38 37.61 27.79
N VAL A 748 33.32 38.15 27.22
CA VAL A 748 32.45 37.47 26.29
C VAL A 748 32.37 38.29 25.00
N ALA A 749 32.57 37.67 23.87
CA ALA A 749 32.56 38.30 22.56
C ALA A 749 31.86 37.43 21.51
N SER A 750 31.29 38.13 20.51
CA SER A 750 30.78 37.45 19.31
C SER A 750 31.92 37.30 18.31
N VAL A 751 32.24 36.07 17.95
CA VAL A 751 33.42 35.75 17.12
C VAL A 751 33.09 34.60 16.17
N VAL A 752 33.72 34.58 15.01
CA VAL A 752 33.68 33.45 14.08
C VAL A 752 34.77 32.48 14.47
N PRO A 753 34.43 31.23 14.89
CA PRO A 753 35.43 30.22 15.25
C PRO A 753 36.36 29.86 14.07
N PRO A 754 37.60 29.48 14.32
CA PRO A 754 38.50 29.01 13.27
C PRO A 754 37.93 27.77 12.56
N GLY A 755 37.92 27.78 11.19
CA GLY A 755 37.46 26.64 10.38
C GLY A 755 35.96 26.63 10.11
N GLU A 756 35.21 27.69 10.45
CA GLU A 756 33.78 27.81 10.09
C GLU A 756 33.67 28.45 8.69
N GLU A 757 33.27 27.61 7.68
CA GLU A 757 33.14 28.05 6.28
C GLU A 757 31.94 28.98 6.04
N ASP A 758 30.89 28.90 6.87
CA ASP A 758 29.68 29.71 6.75
C ASP A 758 29.78 31.11 7.36
N GLY A 759 30.92 31.47 8.01
CA GLY A 759 31.15 32.79 8.59
C GLY A 759 30.19 33.19 9.69
N ARG A 760 29.49 32.24 10.31
CA ARG A 760 28.51 32.53 11.39
C ARG A 760 29.22 32.89 12.69
N ALA A 761 28.97 34.09 13.20
CA ALA A 761 29.49 34.52 14.49
C ALA A 761 28.75 33.81 15.64
N VAL A 762 29.50 33.34 16.65
CA VAL A 762 28.95 32.72 17.86
C VAL A 762 29.40 33.46 19.10
N THR A 763 28.62 33.38 20.17
CA THR A 763 29.01 33.94 21.48
C THR A 763 30.04 33.03 22.14
N ALA A 764 31.21 33.52 22.42
CA ALA A 764 32.30 32.81 23.06
C ALA A 764 32.81 33.52 24.32
N VAL A 765 33.15 32.73 25.30
CA VAL A 765 33.87 33.17 26.49
C VAL A 765 35.34 33.13 26.17
N VAL A 766 36.07 34.19 26.56
CA VAL A 766 37.53 34.26 26.44
C VAL A 766 38.16 34.56 27.79
N VAL A 767 39.19 33.80 28.12
CA VAL A 767 40.09 34.07 29.25
C VAL A 767 41.46 34.35 28.69
N ARG A 768 41.92 35.62 28.88
CA ARG A 768 43.22 36.11 28.40
C ARG A 768 44.17 36.37 29.51
N ASP A 769 45.44 36.03 29.32
CA ASP A 769 46.53 36.40 30.22
C ASP A 769 47.58 37.22 29.47
N ASN A 770 48.44 37.96 30.19
CA ASN A 770 49.62 38.66 29.68
C ASN A 770 50.91 37.91 30.05
N GLY A 771 50.87 36.59 30.10
CA GLY A 771 51.98 35.71 30.40
C GLY A 771 52.96 35.50 29.24
N ILE A 772 53.70 34.40 29.31
CA ILE A 772 54.77 34.09 28.35
C ILE A 772 54.25 33.63 26.97
N GLY A 773 52.98 33.31 26.85
CA GLY A 773 52.37 32.86 25.60
C GLY A 773 52.68 31.40 25.22
N ILE A 774 52.08 30.92 24.15
CA ILE A 774 52.21 29.56 23.59
C ILE A 774 52.68 29.68 22.13
N PRO A 775 53.83 29.09 21.76
CA PRO A 775 54.26 29.09 20.37
C PRO A 775 53.20 28.44 19.44
N PRO A 776 52.93 29.01 18.24
CA PRO A 776 51.87 28.47 17.34
C PRO A 776 51.99 27.00 17.01
N ALA A 777 53.18 26.50 16.81
CA ALA A 777 53.44 25.07 16.53
C ALA A 777 53.10 24.09 17.65
N GLN A 778 52.81 24.61 18.86
CA GLN A 778 52.57 23.84 20.08
C GLN A 778 51.19 24.03 20.67
N GLN A 779 50.34 24.84 20.04
CA GLN A 779 48.98 25.16 20.55
C GLN A 779 48.05 23.95 20.54
N GLU A 780 48.17 23.05 19.57
CA GLU A 780 47.43 21.80 19.55
C GLU A 780 47.97 20.77 20.56
N ASP A 781 49.31 20.74 20.74
CA ASP A 781 49.97 19.81 21.65
C ASP A 781 49.55 20.03 23.11
N VAL A 782 49.38 21.30 23.54
CA VAL A 782 49.03 21.63 24.95
C VAL A 782 47.63 21.21 25.35
N LEU A 783 46.74 20.91 24.37
CA LEU A 783 45.40 20.39 24.61
C LEU A 783 45.37 18.85 24.74
N GLN A 784 46.51 18.17 24.56
CA GLN A 784 46.63 16.72 24.76
C GLN A 784 46.99 16.38 26.19
N LEU A 785 46.57 15.21 26.65
CA LEU A 785 46.87 14.75 28.01
C LEU A 785 48.40 14.60 28.24
N PHE A 786 48.87 15.09 29.42
CA PHE A 786 50.25 14.95 29.84
C PHE A 786 51.29 15.73 29.00
N ARG A 787 50.86 16.54 28.04
CA ARG A 787 51.79 17.39 27.28
C ARG A 787 52.14 18.67 28.04
N ARG A 788 53.40 19.07 27.95
CA ARG A 788 53.94 20.26 28.60
C ARG A 788 55.00 20.91 27.73
N LEU A 789 55.02 22.25 27.71
CA LEU A 789 56.00 23.04 26.92
C LEU A 789 57.27 23.35 27.69
N HIS A 790 57.20 23.56 29.05
CA HIS A 790 58.30 23.98 29.87
C HIS A 790 58.72 22.86 30.82
N ARG A 791 60.09 22.84 31.15
CA ARG A 791 60.62 21.91 32.14
C ARG A 791 60.19 22.33 33.55
N ARG A 792 60.07 21.36 34.47
CA ARG A 792 59.55 21.58 35.83
C ARG A 792 60.36 22.55 36.69
N GLU A 793 61.66 22.63 36.41
CA GLU A 793 62.63 23.46 37.15
C GLU A 793 62.51 24.95 36.82
N GLU A 794 61.88 25.25 35.68
CA GLU A 794 61.73 26.62 35.15
C GLU A 794 60.52 27.36 35.70
N ARG A 795 59.36 26.66 35.99
CA ARG A 795 58.11 27.34 36.37
C ARG A 795 57.13 26.47 37.20
N GLY A 796 57.53 25.87 38.30
CA GLY A 796 56.66 25.20 39.24
C GLY A 796 55.90 23.98 38.63
N GLY A 797 55.62 22.98 39.37
CA GLY A 797 55.05 21.70 38.89
C GLY A 797 53.57 21.77 38.46
N GLY A 798 53.20 21.00 37.42
CA GLY A 798 51.80 20.73 37.01
C GLY A 798 51.69 19.39 36.31
N SER A 799 50.49 18.82 36.30
CA SER A 799 50.22 17.49 35.71
C SER A 799 50.21 17.45 34.17
N GLY A 800 50.00 18.61 33.50
CA GLY A 800 49.76 18.67 32.05
C GLY A 800 48.40 18.14 31.64
N VAL A 801 47.42 18.18 32.55
CA VAL A 801 46.05 17.67 32.30
C VAL A 801 45.04 18.81 32.24
N GLY A 802 45.29 19.99 32.87
CA GLY A 802 44.32 21.07 33.03
C GLY A 802 43.66 21.54 31.75
N LEU A 803 44.42 21.84 30.67
CA LEU A 803 43.84 22.25 29.39
C LEU A 803 43.10 21.11 28.68
N ALA A 804 43.51 19.84 28.83
CA ALA A 804 42.77 18.68 28.32
C ALA A 804 41.42 18.48 29.02
N VAL A 805 41.37 18.75 30.34
CA VAL A 805 40.13 18.79 31.14
C VAL A 805 39.23 19.91 30.66
N VAL A 806 39.72 21.11 30.45
CA VAL A 806 38.96 22.25 29.89
C VAL A 806 38.38 21.89 28.55
N LYS A 807 39.19 21.33 27.64
CA LYS A 807 38.70 20.87 26.31
C LYS A 807 37.58 19.85 26.43
N ARG A 808 37.76 18.84 27.30
CA ARG A 808 36.75 17.77 27.47
C ARG A 808 35.43 18.30 28.05
N ILE A 809 35.48 19.24 29.01
CA ILE A 809 34.28 19.84 29.57
C ILE A 809 33.54 20.67 28.52
N VAL A 810 34.25 21.49 27.75
CA VAL A 810 33.69 22.30 26.66
C VAL A 810 33.05 21.43 25.58
N GLU A 811 33.74 20.38 25.10
CA GLU A 811 33.20 19.43 24.11
C GLU A 811 31.94 18.72 24.62
N ARG A 812 31.88 18.36 25.90
CA ARG A 812 30.68 17.78 26.50
C ARG A 812 29.49 18.73 26.61
N HIS A 813 29.77 20.01 26.75
CA HIS A 813 28.73 21.05 26.61
C HIS A 813 28.29 21.27 25.17
N GLY A 814 28.88 20.52 24.18
CA GLY A 814 28.60 20.72 22.76
C GLY A 814 29.28 21.94 22.17
N GLY A 815 30.23 22.54 22.90
CA GLY A 815 30.98 23.67 22.47
C GLY A 815 32.30 23.33 21.78
N ARG A 816 33.05 24.38 21.42
CA ARG A 816 34.39 24.30 20.83
C ARG A 816 35.38 25.12 21.67
N LEU A 817 36.64 24.69 21.68
CA LEU A 817 37.75 25.37 22.34
C LEU A 817 38.87 25.64 21.34
N TRP A 818 39.43 26.83 21.38
CA TRP A 818 40.64 27.18 20.58
C TRP A 818 41.51 28.16 21.36
N LEU A 819 42.75 28.26 20.92
CA LEU A 819 43.82 29.11 21.55
C LEU A 819 44.28 30.18 20.55
N GLU A 820 44.51 31.38 21.08
CA GLU A 820 45.14 32.45 20.34
C GLU A 820 46.36 32.91 21.14
N SER A 821 47.56 32.81 20.59
CA SER A 821 48.82 33.28 21.21
C SER A 821 49.83 33.61 20.11
N PRO A 822 50.39 34.84 20.06
CA PRO A 822 50.19 35.90 21.02
C PRO A 822 48.75 36.44 21.09
N ALA A 823 48.27 36.74 22.29
CA ALA A 823 46.91 37.22 22.49
C ALA A 823 46.83 38.70 22.01
N THR A 824 45.66 39.02 21.37
CA THR A 824 45.31 40.41 21.00
C THR A 824 44.40 41.06 22.07
N ALA A 825 44.58 42.35 22.35
CA ALA A 825 43.69 43.08 23.23
C ALA A 825 42.33 43.36 22.50
N PRO A 826 41.22 43.66 23.25
CA PRO A 826 39.92 43.94 22.66
C PRO A 826 39.89 45.09 21.66
N ASP A 827 40.82 46.04 21.79
CA ASP A 827 41.00 47.19 20.89
C ASP A 827 41.93 46.91 19.68
N GLY A 828 42.34 45.62 19.50
CA GLY A 828 43.22 45.20 18.40
C GLY A 828 44.70 45.49 18.61
N GLY A 829 45.08 46.04 19.77
CA GLY A 829 46.48 46.28 20.18
C GLY A 829 47.09 45.04 20.85
N GLY A 830 48.36 45.10 21.19
CA GLY A 830 49.02 44.09 22.03
C GLY A 830 48.46 44.12 23.47
N VAL A 831 48.44 43.00 24.16
CA VAL A 831 47.93 42.90 25.54
C VAL A 831 48.75 43.84 26.46
N PRO A 832 48.16 44.75 27.22
CA PRO A 832 48.89 45.67 28.09
C PRO A 832 49.68 44.90 29.15
N GLY A 833 51.01 45.16 29.25
CA GLY A 833 51.82 44.50 30.27
C GLY A 833 53.05 43.73 29.78
N GLY A 834 53.35 43.73 28.48
CA GLY A 834 54.65 43.40 27.95
C GLY A 834 54.95 41.96 27.63
N GLY A 835 54.03 40.99 27.79
CA GLY A 835 54.19 39.59 27.35
C GLY A 835 53.37 39.27 26.11
N PRO A 836 53.70 38.21 25.36
CA PRO A 836 52.84 37.75 24.23
C PRO A 836 51.47 37.28 24.65
N GLY A 837 51.29 36.82 25.90
CA GLY A 837 49.98 36.34 26.46
C GLY A 837 49.36 35.18 25.72
N THR A 838 48.34 34.63 26.33
CA THR A 838 47.46 33.59 25.75
C THR A 838 45.99 33.94 25.95
N ALA A 839 45.20 33.78 24.90
CA ALA A 839 43.73 33.84 24.97
C ALA A 839 43.16 32.45 24.71
N VAL A 840 42.41 31.95 25.69
CA VAL A 840 41.68 30.68 25.59
C VAL A 840 40.20 30.99 25.31
N TRP A 841 39.77 30.66 24.17
CA TRP A 841 38.40 30.85 23.71
C TRP A 841 37.61 29.56 23.82
N PHE A 842 36.36 29.66 24.27
CA PHE A 842 35.46 28.52 24.25
C PHE A 842 34.00 28.94 24.08
N THR A 843 33.24 28.08 23.42
CA THR A 843 31.77 28.17 23.33
C THR A 843 31.14 27.08 24.18
N LEU A 844 29.89 27.28 24.55
CA LEU A 844 29.07 26.25 25.20
C LEU A 844 27.87 26.00 24.29
N GLY A 845 27.67 24.78 23.83
CA GLY A 845 26.55 24.38 22.94
C GLY A 845 25.22 24.52 23.66
N GLY A 846 24.29 25.24 23.05
CA GLY A 846 22.92 25.42 23.45
C GLY A 846 22.32 26.50 22.55
N GLU A 847 21.10 26.31 22.04
CA GLU A 847 20.37 27.31 21.26
C GLU A 847 20.41 28.68 21.95
N ASP A 848 20.62 29.72 21.15
CA ASP A 848 20.69 31.10 21.55
C ASP A 848 19.67 31.43 22.64
N ALA A 849 20.16 31.99 23.77
CA ALA A 849 19.26 32.59 24.73
C ALA A 849 18.47 33.70 23.99
N PRO A 850 17.15 33.82 24.18
CA PRO A 850 16.41 34.94 23.62
C PRO A 850 17.03 36.22 24.15
N ALA A 851 17.23 37.17 23.26
CA ALA A 851 17.59 38.55 23.63
C ALA A 851 16.60 39.01 24.70
N ASP A 852 17.12 39.66 25.74
CA ASP A 852 16.31 40.29 26.77
C ASP A 852 15.27 41.20 26.11
N ASP A 853 13.99 40.81 26.21
CA ASP A 853 12.89 41.76 26.10
C ASP A 853 12.78 42.49 27.42
N ASP A 854 13.21 43.75 27.39
CA ASP A 854 12.83 44.77 28.38
C ASP A 854 11.35 45.16 28.21
#